data_d967ca2e05e4c713c8f919f34f42ed9d
#
_entry.id   d967ca2e05e4c713c8f919f34f42ed9d
#
_cell.length_a   1.000
_cell.length_b   1.000
_cell.length_c   1.000
_cell.angle_alpha   90.00
_cell.angle_beta   90.00
_cell.angle_gamma   90.00
#
_symmetry.space_group_name_H-M   'P 1'
#
loop_
_entity.id
_entity.type
_entity.pdbx_description
1 polymer ?
#
loop_
_entity_poly.entity_id
_entity_poly.type
_entity_poly.pdbx_seq_one_letter_code
_entity_poly.pdbx_strand_id
1 'polypeptide(L)'
;MDNLVETKNGVIIPKDPSGLTFGSEGFHLKFESSSDLGNDSSGNNNDFTVVGIAAHDQMIDTPTFDSSSNGGNFMTYNGANVGANNTLSEGNLKSTGTGGGNVEGTFGMITGKWYWECRVEDLTDYGPTFGIGQYGAGGSEGVYNIITWQSAAGQMYGGGGYPDQMGTISVTSTGVTSLADADILSFWLDCDNGKLWIGKNGTIPNSGSPANGTNPQASWSTIPKGRYFMATCQNVSNGIGVLNAGQNPTFNGTITAGTNTDKNGYGLFNYDPSGTDFLACCAANIPTAAAVDPAQTDDNYPQKLFSPLLYTGNGSTNNITGLGFQPDLTWIKIRNTASNGPLVDSTRGTNNVIFSQINGAAATSANLTAFGSDGFSLDGTSDYLANFNGNTNTYASWNWRVNGGTTATNSNGSVDSTVQVDPSGAFSIATFRGGVTSTGTATVGHGLSKAPSMIIFKGYGNLGGGDGQWWVGHDVLTSWSYFLRLNSHVTEIDKSGNGSMSAPTSTVFSINNTDGLGYSTIDTLAYSFTDVEGYCKVGSYRGNGLADAQGTYIYTGFKPAWVMIKAKDTGAEWTVYDDKRDPFNEADHVLQMDIHDAESTSLDVIDMYSNGFKCLDTGGRTNQSGKTYLYLAMAHNPFQYATAR
;
A
#
# COMPACT_ATOMS: atom_id res chain seq x y z
N MET A 1 26.64 -0.27 18.27
CA MET A 1 25.61 -0.89 17.43
C MET A 1 26.17 -1.41 16.11
N ASP A 2 27.22 -0.83 15.58
CA ASP A 2 27.75 -1.13 14.21
C ASP A 2 28.26 -2.58 14.01
N ASN A 3 28.40 -3.35 15.08
CA ASN A 3 28.80 -4.76 15.00
C ASN A 3 27.63 -5.74 14.84
N LEU A 4 26.39 -5.31 15.11
CA LEU A 4 25.20 -6.14 15.09
C LEU A 4 24.22 -5.77 14.00
N VAL A 5 24.45 -4.65 13.32
CA VAL A 5 23.59 -4.16 12.22
C VAL A 5 24.43 -3.71 11.03
N GLU A 6 23.84 -3.81 9.85
CA GLU A 6 24.36 -3.24 8.62
C GLU A 6 23.25 -2.52 7.85
N THR A 7 23.62 -1.65 6.94
CA THR A 7 22.65 -1.01 6.03
C THR A 7 22.69 -1.71 4.69
N LYS A 8 21.56 -2.31 4.29
CA LYS A 8 21.38 -2.94 3.00
C LYS A 8 20.22 -2.25 2.28
N ASN A 9 20.50 -1.70 1.11
CA ASN A 9 19.50 -0.94 0.32
C ASN A 9 18.79 0.18 1.12
N GLY A 10 19.55 0.91 1.95
CA GLY A 10 18.99 1.97 2.80
C GLY A 10 18.25 1.51 4.04
N VAL A 11 18.07 0.21 4.23
CA VAL A 11 17.40 -0.40 5.39
C VAL A 11 18.45 -0.93 6.37
N ILE A 12 18.30 -0.62 7.66
CA ILE A 12 19.11 -1.20 8.71
C ILE A 12 18.59 -2.61 8.99
N ILE A 13 19.43 -3.61 8.76
CA ILE A 13 19.13 -5.02 8.99
C ILE A 13 20.10 -5.62 9.99
N PRO A 14 19.76 -6.75 10.65
CA PRO A 14 20.70 -7.51 11.44
C PRO A 14 21.91 -7.95 10.59
N LYS A 15 23.09 -7.83 11.15
CA LYS A 15 24.33 -8.28 10.56
C LYS A 15 24.72 -9.64 11.15
N ASP A 16 25.28 -10.52 10.31
CA ASP A 16 25.83 -11.79 10.79
C ASP A 16 26.90 -11.54 11.89
N PRO A 17 26.65 -11.97 13.12
CA PRO A 17 27.57 -11.77 14.23
C PRO A 17 28.67 -12.83 14.29
N SER A 18 28.79 -13.75 13.34
CA SER A 18 29.75 -14.86 13.37
C SER A 18 31.22 -14.42 13.43
N GLY A 19 31.52 -13.19 12.98
CA GLY A 19 32.84 -12.59 13.06
C GLY A 19 33.15 -11.85 14.36
N LEU A 20 32.22 -11.79 15.32
CA LEU A 20 32.42 -11.09 16.58
C LEU A 20 33.21 -11.95 17.59
N THR A 21 34.01 -11.30 18.42
CA THR A 21 34.60 -11.92 19.59
C THR A 21 33.66 -11.75 20.76
N PHE A 22 33.13 -12.84 21.25
CA PHE A 22 32.32 -12.88 22.47
C PHE A 22 33.24 -13.01 23.70
N GLY A 23 32.96 -12.29 24.77
CA GLY A 23 33.66 -12.48 26.03
C GLY A 23 33.35 -13.87 26.64
N SER A 24 34.11 -14.27 27.66
CA SER A 24 33.96 -15.61 28.27
C SER A 24 32.54 -15.97 28.70
N GLU A 25 31.74 -14.97 29.06
CA GLU A 25 30.32 -15.13 29.44
C GLU A 25 29.37 -14.83 28.25
N GLY A 26 29.93 -14.52 27.09
CA GLY A 26 29.13 -14.21 25.87
C GLY A 26 28.65 -15.49 25.22
N PHE A 27 27.55 -15.38 24.47
CA PHE A 27 26.96 -16.48 23.75
C PHE A 27 26.40 -16.00 22.39
N HIS A 28 26.22 -16.95 21.47
CA HIS A 28 25.56 -16.75 20.18
C HIS A 28 24.65 -17.93 19.87
N LEU A 29 23.34 -17.77 19.99
CA LEU A 29 22.37 -18.80 19.65
C LEU A 29 21.93 -18.63 18.19
N LYS A 30 22.24 -19.61 17.34
CA LYS A 30 21.84 -19.64 15.92
C LYS A 30 20.57 -20.44 15.68
N PHE A 31 20.19 -21.30 16.62
CA PHE A 31 19.04 -22.20 16.48
C PHE A 31 19.12 -23.13 15.24
N GLU A 32 20.32 -23.43 14.76
CA GLU A 32 20.54 -24.21 13.52
C GLU A 32 20.12 -25.66 13.63
N SER A 33 20.26 -26.26 14.81
CA SER A 33 19.96 -27.68 15.04
C SER A 33 18.63 -27.83 15.79
N SER A 34 17.64 -28.45 15.13
CA SER A 34 16.36 -28.78 15.77
C SER A 34 16.48 -29.75 16.95
N SER A 35 17.60 -30.49 17.05
CA SER A 35 17.89 -31.39 18.17
C SER A 35 18.62 -30.72 19.32
N ASP A 36 19.14 -29.51 19.14
CA ASP A 36 19.90 -28.76 20.13
C ASP A 36 19.74 -27.25 19.97
N LEU A 37 18.55 -26.78 20.29
CA LEU A 37 18.17 -25.35 20.12
C LEU A 37 18.84 -24.44 21.17
N GLY A 38 19.47 -25.02 22.20
CA GLY A 38 20.19 -24.25 23.21
C GLY A 38 21.69 -24.12 22.96
N ASN A 39 22.20 -24.64 21.82
CA ASN A 39 23.63 -24.66 21.51
C ASN A 39 24.21 -23.24 21.34
N ASP A 40 25.28 -22.96 22.07
CA ASP A 40 26.08 -21.74 21.93
C ASP A 40 27.09 -21.87 20.81
N SER A 41 26.88 -21.14 19.72
CA SER A 41 27.78 -21.10 18.57
C SER A 41 28.89 -20.03 18.67
N SER A 42 29.07 -19.39 19.82
CA SER A 42 30.14 -18.40 20.06
C SER A 42 31.54 -19.00 20.19
N GLY A 43 31.61 -20.30 20.46
CA GLY A 43 32.83 -21.01 20.80
C GLY A 43 33.18 -21.03 22.30
N ASN A 44 32.34 -20.45 23.14
CA ASN A 44 32.54 -20.42 24.60
C ASN A 44 31.90 -21.62 25.31
N ASN A 45 31.02 -22.39 24.63
CA ASN A 45 30.20 -23.48 25.17
C ASN A 45 29.29 -23.02 26.32
N ASN A 46 28.74 -21.82 26.23
CA ASN A 46 27.74 -21.31 27.17
C ASN A 46 26.34 -21.76 26.75
N ASP A 47 26.15 -23.08 26.63
CA ASP A 47 24.91 -23.69 26.20
C ASP A 47 23.75 -23.43 27.16
N PHE A 48 22.57 -23.29 26.60
CA PHE A 48 21.32 -23.07 27.32
C PHE A 48 20.52 -24.36 27.46
N THR A 49 20.02 -24.59 28.65
CA THR A 49 19.04 -25.67 28.85
C THR A 49 17.71 -25.27 28.23
N VAL A 50 17.28 -26.02 27.23
CA VAL A 50 16.01 -25.78 26.53
C VAL A 50 14.83 -26.17 27.41
N VAL A 51 13.87 -25.26 27.62
CA VAL A 51 12.62 -25.50 28.33
C VAL A 51 11.45 -24.95 27.51
N GLY A 52 10.52 -25.82 27.09
CA GLY A 52 9.32 -25.42 26.38
C GLY A 52 9.52 -25.09 24.92
N ILE A 53 10.74 -25.27 24.37
CA ILE A 53 11.05 -25.14 22.94
C ILE A 53 11.29 -26.54 22.38
N ALA A 54 10.74 -26.85 21.21
CA ALA A 54 10.87 -28.13 20.52
C ALA A 54 11.29 -27.94 19.07
N ALA A 55 11.55 -29.01 18.36
CA ALA A 55 12.03 -28.97 16.98
C ALA A 55 11.09 -28.21 16.01
N HIS A 56 9.80 -28.18 16.28
CA HIS A 56 8.82 -27.46 15.47
C HIS A 56 8.82 -25.95 15.66
N ASP A 57 9.47 -25.44 16.73
CA ASP A 57 9.64 -24.01 16.97
C ASP A 57 10.81 -23.43 16.14
N GLN A 58 11.62 -24.29 15.52
CA GLN A 58 12.62 -23.89 14.55
C GLN A 58 11.94 -23.54 13.21
N MET A 59 11.71 -22.25 12.99
CA MET A 59 11.11 -21.77 11.74
C MET A 59 12.18 -21.57 10.67
N ILE A 60 11.83 -21.88 9.42
CA ILE A 60 12.67 -21.59 8.25
C ILE A 60 12.51 -20.16 7.75
N ASP A 61 11.62 -19.38 8.39
CA ASP A 61 11.34 -18.01 8.02
C ASP A 61 12.45 -17.06 8.51
N THR A 62 12.90 -16.18 7.63
CA THR A 62 13.84 -15.10 7.93
C THR A 62 13.15 -13.77 7.72
N PRO A 63 13.49 -12.69 8.48
CA PRO A 63 12.81 -11.41 8.35
C PRO A 63 13.08 -10.68 7.03
N THR A 64 14.06 -11.15 6.24
CA THR A 64 14.40 -10.63 4.94
C THR A 64 14.65 -11.76 3.96
N PHE A 65 14.43 -11.49 2.67
CA PHE A 65 14.78 -12.42 1.60
C PHE A 65 16.28 -12.77 1.66
N ASP A 66 16.56 -14.05 1.70
CA ASP A 66 17.89 -14.62 1.52
C ASP A 66 17.86 -15.50 0.26
N SER A 67 18.78 -15.23 -0.68
CA SER A 67 18.89 -15.95 -1.94
C SER A 67 19.25 -17.44 -1.79
N SER A 68 19.50 -17.92 -0.56
CA SER A 68 20.12 -19.22 -0.34
C SER A 68 19.16 -20.40 -0.22
N SER A 69 17.85 -20.24 0.03
CA SER A 69 16.88 -21.35 -0.01
C SER A 69 15.53 -21.13 0.71
N ASN A 70 15.42 -20.14 1.57
CA ASN A 70 14.30 -20.16 2.53
C ASN A 70 13.06 -19.36 2.10
N GLY A 71 13.12 -18.64 0.98
CA GLY A 71 12.01 -17.77 0.57
C GLY A 71 11.89 -16.47 1.37
N GLY A 72 12.18 -16.51 2.65
CA GLY A 72 12.16 -15.41 3.61
C GLY A 72 10.84 -14.65 3.70
N ASN A 73 10.56 -14.09 4.87
CA ASN A 73 9.38 -13.27 5.12
C ASN A 73 8.07 -13.91 4.58
N PHE A 74 7.80 -15.12 5.04
CA PHE A 74 6.57 -15.85 4.68
C PHE A 74 5.34 -15.19 5.27
N MET A 75 4.20 -15.36 4.61
CA MET A 75 2.91 -14.90 5.11
C MET A 75 2.60 -15.48 6.48
N THR A 76 2.27 -14.61 7.44
CA THR A 76 1.68 -14.96 8.74
C THR A 76 0.28 -14.36 8.83
N TYR A 77 -0.48 -14.65 9.87
CA TYR A 77 -1.65 -13.83 10.20
C TYR A 77 -1.22 -12.44 10.68
N ASN A 78 -1.99 -11.43 10.31
CA ASN A 78 -1.67 -10.03 10.56
C ASN A 78 -2.00 -9.62 11.99
N GLY A 79 -0.99 -9.55 12.84
CA GLY A 79 -1.14 -9.09 14.24
C GLY A 79 -1.62 -7.65 14.38
N ALA A 80 -1.48 -6.83 13.33
CA ALA A 80 -1.98 -5.46 13.32
C ALA A 80 -3.49 -5.36 13.04
N ASN A 81 -4.13 -6.44 12.57
CA ASN A 81 -5.56 -6.46 12.25
C ASN A 81 -6.22 -7.77 12.69
N VAL A 82 -6.36 -7.93 13.99
CA VAL A 82 -6.98 -9.12 14.61
C VAL A 82 -8.38 -8.76 15.07
N GLY A 83 -9.37 -9.52 14.63
CA GLY A 83 -10.77 -9.34 15.09
C GLY A 83 -10.91 -9.49 16.60
N ALA A 84 -11.85 -8.76 17.20
CA ALA A 84 -12.02 -8.58 18.64
C ALA A 84 -12.04 -9.88 19.47
N ASN A 85 -12.46 -10.98 18.87
CA ASN A 85 -12.62 -12.27 19.52
C ASN A 85 -11.58 -13.30 19.10
N ASN A 86 -10.49 -12.86 18.44
CA ASN A 86 -9.40 -13.73 18.05
C ASN A 86 -8.13 -13.41 18.82
N THR A 87 -7.34 -14.47 19.05
CA THR A 87 -5.98 -14.38 19.61
C THR A 87 -5.02 -15.08 18.65
N LEU A 88 -3.89 -14.44 18.38
CA LEU A 88 -2.81 -15.04 17.60
C LEU A 88 -1.72 -15.60 18.54
N SER A 89 -1.14 -16.71 18.12
CA SER A 89 -0.02 -17.36 18.82
C SER A 89 0.88 -18.08 17.81
N GLU A 90 1.92 -18.77 18.28
CA GLU A 90 2.86 -19.54 17.44
C GLU A 90 3.43 -18.69 16.29
N GLY A 91 3.99 -17.53 16.61
CA GLY A 91 4.54 -16.62 15.59
C GLY A 91 3.48 -16.07 14.63
N ASN A 92 2.23 -15.87 15.12
CA ASN A 92 1.07 -15.47 14.33
C ASN A 92 0.65 -16.51 13.26
N LEU A 93 0.96 -17.78 13.45
CA LEU A 93 0.52 -18.84 12.55
C LEU A 93 -0.73 -19.56 13.04
N LYS A 94 -1.09 -19.38 14.32
CA LYS A 94 -2.27 -19.97 14.93
C LYS A 94 -3.26 -18.90 15.35
N SER A 95 -4.51 -19.06 14.89
CA SER A 95 -5.64 -18.21 15.27
C SER A 95 -6.61 -19.00 16.12
N THR A 96 -6.89 -18.52 17.33
CA THR A 96 -7.89 -19.04 18.24
C THR A 96 -8.99 -17.99 18.41
N GLY A 97 -10.23 -18.35 18.13
CA GLY A 97 -11.37 -17.42 18.24
C GLY A 97 -12.40 -17.88 19.25
N THR A 98 -13.12 -16.92 19.82
CA THR A 98 -14.19 -17.17 20.81
C THR A 98 -15.57 -16.68 20.35
N GLY A 99 -15.70 -16.18 19.11
CA GLY A 99 -16.99 -15.70 18.62
C GLY A 99 -16.94 -14.75 17.43
N GLY A 100 -16.75 -15.24 16.23
CA GLY A 100 -16.99 -14.51 14.99
C GLY A 100 -15.89 -13.56 14.50
N GLY A 101 -14.71 -13.59 15.13
CA GLY A 101 -13.59 -12.76 14.70
C GLY A 101 -12.91 -13.28 13.43
N ASN A 102 -12.42 -12.37 12.60
CA ASN A 102 -11.62 -12.65 11.40
C ASN A 102 -10.16 -12.28 11.63
N VAL A 103 -9.27 -13.05 11.02
CA VAL A 103 -7.87 -12.65 10.80
C VAL A 103 -7.52 -12.85 9.34
N GLU A 104 -6.64 -12.03 8.82
CA GLU A 104 -6.09 -12.17 7.47
C GLU A 104 -4.58 -12.37 7.48
N GLY A 105 -4.06 -12.81 6.34
CA GLY A 105 -2.63 -12.92 6.11
C GLY A 105 -1.97 -11.55 5.92
N THR A 106 -0.65 -11.49 6.19
CA THR A 106 0.19 -10.30 5.97
C THR A 106 0.55 -10.07 4.50
N PHE A 107 0.18 -11.00 3.60
CA PHE A 107 0.59 -10.99 2.20
C PHE A 107 -0.58 -10.62 1.29
N GLY A 108 -0.48 -9.48 0.62
CA GLY A 108 -1.50 -9.01 -0.31
C GLY A 108 -1.25 -9.52 -1.73
N MET A 109 -2.25 -10.17 -2.32
CA MET A 109 -2.18 -10.79 -3.64
C MET A 109 -3.08 -10.05 -4.61
N ILE A 110 -2.54 -9.54 -5.72
CA ILE A 110 -3.33 -8.87 -6.77
C ILE A 110 -3.01 -9.42 -8.17
N THR A 111 -1.82 -9.96 -8.35
CA THR A 111 -1.34 -10.61 -9.58
C THR A 111 -0.65 -11.91 -9.24
N GLY A 112 -0.41 -12.77 -10.24
CA GLY A 112 0.30 -14.04 -10.07
C GLY A 112 -0.56 -15.16 -9.52
N LYS A 113 0.11 -16.27 -9.21
CA LYS A 113 -0.49 -17.52 -8.75
C LYS A 113 0.13 -17.93 -7.42
N TRP A 114 -0.68 -18.08 -6.40
CA TRP A 114 -0.25 -18.24 -5.01
C TRP A 114 -0.79 -19.50 -4.37
N TYR A 115 -0.01 -20.09 -3.45
CA TYR A 115 -0.33 -21.32 -2.74
C TYR A 115 -0.05 -21.19 -1.24
N TRP A 116 -0.95 -21.70 -0.42
CA TRP A 116 -0.78 -21.88 1.02
C TRP A 116 -1.68 -23.01 1.53
N GLU A 117 -1.46 -23.43 2.77
CA GLU A 117 -2.23 -24.45 3.46
C GLU A 117 -2.78 -23.91 4.78
N CYS A 118 -3.93 -24.43 5.21
CA CYS A 118 -4.49 -24.17 6.52
C CYS A 118 -4.96 -25.49 7.14
N ARG A 119 -4.72 -25.68 8.44
CA ARG A 119 -5.16 -26.86 9.17
C ARG A 119 -6.24 -26.47 10.17
N VAL A 120 -7.30 -27.30 10.25
CA VAL A 120 -8.28 -27.29 11.34
C VAL A 120 -7.64 -27.99 12.53
N GLU A 121 -7.30 -27.26 13.59
CA GLU A 121 -6.78 -27.87 14.81
C GLU A 121 -7.93 -28.23 15.77
N ASP A 122 -8.92 -27.36 15.88
CA ASP A 122 -10.14 -27.61 16.64
C ASP A 122 -11.35 -27.05 15.89
N LEU A 123 -12.29 -27.92 15.60
CA LEU A 123 -13.56 -27.57 14.99
C LEU A 123 -14.66 -27.58 16.04
N THR A 124 -14.91 -26.42 16.64
CA THR A 124 -16.03 -26.25 17.55
C THR A 124 -17.15 -25.48 16.84
N ASP A 125 -18.37 -26.00 16.84
CA ASP A 125 -19.56 -25.46 16.18
C ASP A 125 -19.37 -25.22 14.67
N TYR A 126 -19.06 -24.00 14.24
CA TYR A 126 -18.94 -23.58 12.84
C TYR A 126 -17.56 -23.04 12.45
N GLY A 127 -16.60 -23.02 13.34
CA GLY A 127 -15.27 -22.48 13.09
C GLY A 127 -14.17 -23.52 13.28
N PRO A 128 -12.96 -23.32 12.71
CA PRO A 128 -12.61 -22.22 11.82
C PRO A 128 -13.13 -22.37 10.40
N THR A 129 -13.35 -21.26 9.70
CA THR A 129 -13.58 -21.23 8.26
C THR A 129 -12.41 -20.56 7.58
N PHE A 130 -12.01 -21.08 6.42
CA PHE A 130 -10.85 -20.56 5.68
C PHE A 130 -11.24 -20.12 4.27
N GLY A 131 -10.56 -19.12 3.76
CA GLY A 131 -10.83 -18.62 2.43
C GLY A 131 -9.94 -17.48 2.00
N ILE A 132 -10.49 -16.62 1.17
CA ILE A 132 -9.89 -15.35 0.79
C ILE A 132 -10.80 -14.19 1.17
N GLY A 133 -10.19 -13.11 1.60
CA GLY A 133 -10.82 -11.82 1.84
C GLY A 133 -10.19 -10.72 1.01
N GLN A 134 -10.65 -9.50 1.19
CA GLN A 134 -10.11 -8.34 0.51
C GLN A 134 -9.91 -7.20 1.51
N TYR A 135 -8.72 -6.59 1.51
CA TYR A 135 -8.45 -5.40 2.32
C TYR A 135 -9.31 -4.22 1.89
N GLY A 136 -9.68 -3.39 2.88
CA GLY A 136 -10.43 -2.17 2.64
C GLY A 136 -11.90 -2.39 2.28
N ALA A 137 -12.42 -3.59 2.40
CA ALA A 137 -13.83 -3.89 2.09
C ALA A 137 -14.82 -3.49 3.20
N GLY A 138 -14.35 -3.09 4.39
CA GLY A 138 -15.18 -2.48 5.44
C GLY A 138 -16.17 -3.42 6.12
N GLY A 139 -15.72 -4.53 6.69
CA GLY A 139 -16.49 -5.33 7.64
C GLY A 139 -16.43 -4.75 9.05
N SER A 140 -17.13 -5.36 10.00
CA SER A 140 -17.02 -5.01 11.42
C SER A 140 -15.58 -5.13 11.96
N GLU A 141 -14.68 -5.72 11.19
CA GLU A 141 -13.29 -6.00 11.52
C GLU A 141 -12.33 -5.70 10.35
N GLY A 142 -12.73 -4.86 9.39
CA GLY A 142 -11.87 -4.37 8.31
C GLY A 142 -11.65 -5.31 7.12
N VAL A 143 -12.01 -6.59 7.22
CA VAL A 143 -11.88 -7.59 6.16
C VAL A 143 -13.21 -8.29 5.92
N TYR A 144 -13.57 -8.46 4.66
CA TYR A 144 -14.66 -9.34 4.27
C TYR A 144 -14.13 -10.62 3.67
N ASN A 145 -14.61 -11.74 4.21
CA ASN A 145 -14.48 -13.03 3.53
C ASN A 145 -15.30 -12.99 2.25
N ILE A 146 -14.63 -13.01 1.12
CA ILE A 146 -15.27 -12.98 -0.19
C ILE A 146 -15.64 -14.38 -0.62
N ILE A 147 -14.76 -15.35 -0.35
CA ILE A 147 -14.94 -16.76 -0.70
C ILE A 147 -14.41 -17.58 0.47
N THR A 148 -15.26 -18.41 1.07
CA THR A 148 -14.87 -19.25 2.21
C THR A 148 -15.42 -20.68 2.08
N TRP A 149 -14.64 -21.63 2.61
CA TRP A 149 -15.11 -22.99 2.90
C TRP A 149 -15.67 -23.01 4.33
N GLN A 150 -16.97 -23.18 4.45
CA GLN A 150 -17.62 -23.25 5.75
C GLN A 150 -17.54 -24.67 6.33
N SER A 151 -17.01 -24.79 7.54
CA SER A 151 -16.62 -26.04 8.17
C SER A 151 -17.77 -27.03 8.37
N ALA A 152 -18.84 -26.63 9.04
CA ALA A 152 -19.89 -27.55 9.48
C ALA A 152 -20.85 -27.95 8.36
N ALA A 153 -21.10 -27.11 7.38
CA ALA A 153 -22.09 -27.33 6.34
C ALA A 153 -21.53 -28.01 5.07
N GLY A 154 -20.21 -28.12 4.93
CA GLY A 154 -19.59 -28.63 3.70
C GLY A 154 -19.99 -27.78 2.49
N GLN A 155 -19.99 -26.46 2.62
CA GLN A 155 -20.41 -25.52 1.59
C GLN A 155 -19.36 -24.46 1.36
N MET A 156 -19.30 -23.99 0.11
CA MET A 156 -18.57 -22.79 -0.26
C MET A 156 -19.51 -21.60 -0.24
N TYR A 157 -19.06 -20.51 0.38
CA TYR A 157 -19.76 -19.23 0.34
C TYR A 157 -18.98 -18.24 -0.49
N GLY A 158 -19.68 -17.45 -1.30
CA GLY A 158 -19.11 -16.38 -2.08
C GLY A 158 -20.03 -15.17 -2.10
N GLY A 159 -19.46 -13.96 -2.18
CA GLY A 159 -20.20 -12.72 -2.34
C GLY A 159 -20.62 -12.02 -1.04
N GLY A 160 -20.04 -12.37 0.11
CA GLY A 160 -20.13 -11.54 1.31
C GLY A 160 -19.38 -10.22 1.09
N GLY A 161 -20.07 -9.07 1.15
CA GLY A 161 -19.54 -7.72 1.18
C GLY A 161 -18.78 -7.22 -0.07
N TYR A 162 -19.30 -6.39 -0.89
CA TYR A 162 -18.78 -5.63 -2.04
C TYR A 162 -18.38 -6.42 -3.29
N PRO A 163 -19.35 -7.09 -3.94
CA PRO A 163 -19.17 -7.64 -5.29
C PRO A 163 -18.89 -6.58 -6.37
N ASP A 164 -19.09 -5.30 -6.05
CA ASP A 164 -19.08 -4.20 -7.03
C ASP A 164 -17.79 -4.08 -7.81
N GLN A 165 -16.68 -4.64 -7.32
CA GLN A 165 -15.38 -4.56 -8.00
C GLN A 165 -14.88 -5.88 -8.59
N MET A 166 -15.46 -7.01 -8.19
CA MET A 166 -15.09 -8.33 -8.74
C MET A 166 -16.01 -8.78 -9.89
N GLY A 167 -17.03 -8.00 -10.20
CA GLY A 167 -18.07 -8.39 -11.15
C GLY A 167 -18.88 -9.59 -10.64
N THR A 168 -19.19 -10.53 -11.52
CA THR A 168 -19.92 -11.73 -11.14
C THR A 168 -18.98 -12.74 -10.47
N ILE A 169 -19.25 -13.09 -9.21
CA ILE A 169 -18.58 -14.17 -8.49
C ILE A 169 -19.42 -15.44 -8.65
N SER A 170 -18.80 -16.49 -9.15
CA SER A 170 -19.39 -17.83 -9.27
C SER A 170 -18.73 -18.78 -8.29
N VAL A 171 -19.50 -19.45 -7.46
CA VAL A 171 -19.03 -20.43 -6.46
C VAL A 171 -19.72 -21.76 -6.66
N THR A 172 -18.99 -22.85 -6.51
CA THR A 172 -19.55 -24.22 -6.56
C THR A 172 -19.23 -24.98 -5.28
N SER A 173 -20.24 -25.62 -4.71
CA SER A 173 -20.13 -26.56 -3.59
C SER A 173 -20.12 -28.02 -4.05
N THR A 174 -20.05 -28.31 -5.35
CA THR A 174 -20.04 -29.66 -5.87
C THR A 174 -18.83 -30.44 -5.34
N GLY A 175 -19.08 -31.51 -4.59
CA GLY A 175 -18.05 -32.35 -3.97
C GLY A 175 -17.37 -31.75 -2.72
N VAL A 176 -17.79 -30.56 -2.28
CA VAL A 176 -17.35 -29.96 -1.00
C VAL A 176 -18.00 -30.72 0.15
N THR A 177 -17.21 -31.06 1.17
CA THR A 177 -17.64 -31.83 2.34
C THR A 177 -17.38 -31.07 3.63
N SER A 178 -18.06 -31.46 4.71
CA SER A 178 -17.79 -30.89 6.04
C SER A 178 -16.32 -31.07 6.43
N LEU A 179 -15.78 -30.11 7.18
CA LEU A 179 -14.47 -30.21 7.81
C LEU A 179 -14.56 -30.99 9.13
N ALA A 180 -13.44 -31.51 9.54
CA ALA A 180 -13.22 -32.16 10.83
C ALA A 180 -11.88 -31.71 11.40
N ASP A 181 -11.64 -31.98 12.69
CA ASP A 181 -10.33 -31.81 13.29
C ASP A 181 -9.26 -32.55 12.49
N ALA A 182 -8.11 -31.95 12.41
CA ALA A 182 -6.96 -32.41 11.65
C ALA A 182 -7.07 -32.31 10.11
N ASP A 183 -8.19 -31.87 9.53
CA ASP A 183 -8.27 -31.62 8.09
C ASP A 183 -7.31 -30.49 7.68
N ILE A 184 -6.64 -30.67 6.54
CA ILE A 184 -5.78 -29.68 5.91
C ILE A 184 -6.44 -29.21 4.62
N LEU A 185 -6.62 -27.90 4.51
CA LEU A 185 -7.07 -27.24 3.29
C LEU A 185 -5.87 -26.66 2.54
N SER A 186 -5.82 -26.90 1.24
CA SER A 186 -4.84 -26.33 0.32
C SER A 186 -5.52 -25.33 -0.61
N PHE A 187 -4.89 -24.18 -0.82
CA PHE A 187 -5.42 -23.07 -1.60
C PHE A 187 -4.53 -22.77 -2.80
N TRP A 188 -5.12 -22.69 -3.98
CA TRP A 188 -4.49 -22.26 -5.23
C TRP A 188 -5.25 -21.04 -5.75
N LEU A 189 -4.68 -19.85 -5.60
CA LEU A 189 -5.24 -18.58 -6.02
C LEU A 189 -4.57 -18.09 -7.29
N ASP A 190 -5.32 -18.02 -8.40
CA ASP A 190 -4.89 -17.42 -9.67
C ASP A 190 -5.52 -16.03 -9.78
N CYS A 191 -4.75 -15.01 -9.38
CA CYS A 191 -5.19 -13.62 -9.43
C CYS A 191 -5.36 -13.13 -10.87
N ASP A 192 -4.53 -13.62 -11.80
CA ASP A 192 -4.50 -13.14 -13.18
C ASP A 192 -5.74 -13.57 -13.96
N ASN A 193 -6.30 -14.74 -13.64
CA ASN A 193 -7.50 -15.29 -14.28
C ASN A 193 -8.74 -15.29 -13.39
N GLY A 194 -8.65 -14.73 -12.18
CA GLY A 194 -9.77 -14.66 -11.24
C GLY A 194 -10.32 -16.03 -10.85
N LYS A 195 -9.47 -16.94 -10.36
CA LYS A 195 -9.87 -18.31 -10.02
C LYS A 195 -9.28 -18.75 -8.68
N LEU A 196 -10.05 -19.55 -7.95
CA LEU A 196 -9.62 -20.16 -6.69
C LEU A 196 -9.99 -21.65 -6.68
N TRP A 197 -9.02 -22.49 -6.39
CA TRP A 197 -9.22 -23.90 -6.05
C TRP A 197 -8.92 -24.10 -4.57
N ILE A 198 -9.73 -24.91 -3.91
CA ILE A 198 -9.51 -25.31 -2.52
C ILE A 198 -9.61 -26.83 -2.44
N GLY A 199 -8.53 -27.47 -2.03
CA GLY A 199 -8.46 -28.90 -1.79
C GLY A 199 -8.61 -29.22 -0.30
N LYS A 200 -9.11 -30.43 0.03
CA LYS A 200 -9.14 -30.97 1.38
C LYS A 200 -8.37 -32.28 1.41
N ASN A 201 -7.37 -32.36 2.29
CA ASN A 201 -6.50 -33.55 2.45
C ASN A 201 -5.98 -34.09 1.09
N GLY A 202 -5.48 -33.17 0.25
CA GLY A 202 -4.94 -33.48 -1.08
C GLY A 202 -5.95 -33.71 -2.18
N THR A 203 -7.24 -33.63 -1.91
CA THR A 203 -8.31 -33.84 -2.91
C THR A 203 -9.04 -32.52 -3.21
N ILE A 204 -9.02 -32.12 -4.48
CA ILE A 204 -9.76 -30.96 -4.95
C ILE A 204 -11.17 -31.39 -5.39
N PRO A 205 -12.25 -30.82 -4.84
CA PRO A 205 -13.62 -31.15 -5.24
C PRO A 205 -13.90 -30.86 -6.71
N ASN A 206 -14.98 -31.41 -7.25
CA ASN A 206 -15.48 -31.15 -8.61
C ASN A 206 -14.44 -31.47 -9.73
N SER A 207 -13.52 -32.40 -9.46
CA SER A 207 -12.39 -32.66 -10.37
C SER A 207 -11.61 -31.40 -10.76
N GLY A 208 -11.46 -30.48 -9.82
CA GLY A 208 -10.72 -29.24 -9.98
C GLY A 208 -9.24 -29.50 -10.32
N SER A 209 -8.68 -28.75 -11.25
CA SER A 209 -7.29 -28.87 -11.67
C SER A 209 -6.66 -27.47 -11.78
N PRO A 210 -5.91 -27.02 -10.76
CA PRO A 210 -5.15 -25.77 -10.84
C PRO A 210 -4.15 -25.76 -12.01
N ALA A 211 -3.46 -26.89 -12.24
CA ALA A 211 -2.49 -27.02 -13.32
C ALA A 211 -3.08 -26.79 -14.73
N ASN A 212 -4.32 -27.20 -14.93
CA ASN A 212 -5.03 -27.03 -16.21
C ASN A 212 -5.96 -25.81 -16.21
N GLY A 213 -6.09 -25.11 -15.10
CA GLY A 213 -7.00 -23.97 -14.95
C GLY A 213 -8.49 -24.32 -15.05
N THR A 214 -8.88 -25.58 -14.75
CA THR A 214 -10.25 -26.08 -14.92
C THR A 214 -10.96 -26.35 -13.60
N ASN A 215 -12.30 -26.23 -13.62
CA ASN A 215 -13.20 -26.52 -12.51
C ASN A 215 -12.77 -25.87 -11.16
N PRO A 216 -12.55 -24.55 -11.09
CA PRO A 216 -12.28 -23.89 -9.82
C PRO A 216 -13.51 -23.95 -8.91
N GLN A 217 -13.29 -23.92 -7.59
CA GLN A 217 -14.37 -23.79 -6.61
C GLN A 217 -14.96 -22.39 -6.61
N ALA A 218 -14.17 -21.39 -6.99
CA ALA A 218 -14.67 -20.05 -7.22
C ALA A 218 -14.00 -19.37 -8.40
N SER A 219 -14.75 -18.49 -9.08
CA SER A 219 -14.23 -17.61 -10.13
C SER A 219 -14.95 -16.26 -10.14
N TRP A 220 -14.28 -15.24 -10.63
CA TRP A 220 -14.82 -13.88 -10.77
C TRP A 220 -14.41 -13.25 -12.09
N SER A 221 -15.26 -12.34 -12.59
CA SER A 221 -15.12 -11.79 -13.95
C SER A 221 -14.28 -10.52 -14.04
N THR A 222 -14.03 -9.84 -12.93
CA THR A 222 -13.28 -8.58 -12.89
C THR A 222 -12.23 -8.63 -11.80
N ILE A 223 -10.97 -8.34 -12.16
CA ILE A 223 -9.88 -8.22 -11.18
C ILE A 223 -9.99 -6.84 -10.53
N PRO A 224 -10.17 -6.75 -9.21
CA PRO A 224 -10.30 -5.49 -8.51
C PRO A 224 -9.02 -4.64 -8.66
N LYS A 225 -9.19 -3.37 -8.97
CA LYS A 225 -8.07 -2.43 -8.98
C LYS A 225 -7.83 -1.87 -7.59
N GLY A 226 -6.55 -1.76 -7.21
CA GLY A 226 -6.15 -1.13 -5.96
C GLY A 226 -6.51 -1.90 -4.68
N ARG A 227 -7.00 -3.14 -4.78
CA ARG A 227 -7.33 -4.00 -3.64
C ARG A 227 -6.66 -5.36 -3.77
N TYR A 228 -6.12 -5.85 -2.66
CA TYR A 228 -5.40 -7.11 -2.57
C TYR A 228 -6.28 -8.21 -1.97
N PHE A 229 -6.14 -9.42 -2.50
CA PHE A 229 -6.67 -10.61 -1.86
C PHE A 229 -5.77 -11.07 -0.73
N MET A 230 -6.37 -11.59 0.33
CA MET A 230 -5.69 -12.08 1.52
C MET A 230 -6.19 -13.47 1.86
N ALA A 231 -5.29 -14.35 2.33
CA ALA A 231 -5.75 -15.54 3.05
C ALA A 231 -6.53 -15.12 4.31
N THR A 232 -7.64 -15.77 4.61
CA THR A 232 -8.45 -15.47 5.79
C THR A 232 -8.73 -16.70 6.63
N CYS A 233 -8.80 -16.50 7.94
CA CYS A 233 -9.37 -17.45 8.89
C CYS A 233 -10.42 -16.75 9.74
N GLN A 234 -11.62 -17.29 9.75
CA GLN A 234 -12.69 -16.81 10.61
C GLN A 234 -13.06 -17.88 11.64
N ASN A 235 -12.96 -17.53 12.90
CA ASN A 235 -13.37 -18.39 14.00
C ASN A 235 -14.75 -17.98 14.49
N VAL A 236 -15.78 -18.71 14.08
CA VAL A 236 -17.18 -18.41 14.40
C VAL A 236 -17.54 -18.77 15.85
N SER A 237 -16.86 -19.75 16.43
CA SER A 237 -16.92 -20.18 17.83
C SER A 237 -15.52 -20.63 18.22
N ASN A 238 -15.27 -21.16 19.37
CA ASN A 238 -13.95 -21.56 19.92
C ASN A 238 -13.04 -22.38 18.98
N GLY A 239 -13.12 -22.13 17.67
CA GLY A 239 -12.34 -22.82 16.65
C GLY A 239 -10.88 -22.40 16.64
N ILE A 240 -10.02 -23.33 16.20
CA ILE A 240 -8.57 -23.10 16.06
C ILE A 240 -8.12 -23.43 14.65
N GLY A 241 -7.56 -22.43 13.96
CA GLY A 241 -6.98 -22.56 12.64
C GLY A 241 -5.49 -22.27 12.62
N VAL A 242 -4.71 -23.11 11.92
CA VAL A 242 -3.26 -22.96 11.80
C VAL A 242 -2.88 -22.79 10.33
N LEU A 243 -2.03 -21.78 10.07
CA LEU A 243 -1.53 -21.41 8.73
C LEU A 243 -0.18 -22.08 8.45
N ASN A 244 0.02 -22.52 7.23
CA ASN A 244 1.30 -22.84 6.61
C ASN A 244 1.40 -22.15 5.25
N ALA A 245 2.20 -21.12 5.13
CA ALA A 245 2.55 -20.50 3.86
C ALA A 245 3.87 -21.00 3.28
N GLY A 246 4.43 -22.04 3.92
CA GLY A 246 5.70 -22.68 3.58
C GLY A 246 6.69 -22.81 4.74
N GLN A 247 6.47 -22.05 5.83
CA GLN A 247 7.36 -22.03 7.01
C GLN A 247 6.94 -23.02 8.11
N ASN A 248 5.72 -23.57 8.07
CA ASN A 248 5.13 -24.35 9.15
C ASN A 248 4.58 -25.71 8.68
N PRO A 249 5.41 -26.57 8.07
CA PRO A 249 4.94 -27.84 7.49
C PRO A 249 4.46 -28.86 8.54
N THR A 250 4.78 -28.67 9.81
CA THR A 250 4.33 -29.52 10.93
C THR A 250 3.03 -29.04 11.55
N PHE A 251 2.52 -27.85 11.17
CA PHE A 251 1.42 -27.18 11.84
C PHE A 251 1.64 -27.17 13.36
N ASN A 252 2.71 -26.50 13.78
CA ASN A 252 3.15 -26.38 15.19
C ASN A 252 3.42 -27.74 15.86
N GLY A 253 4.05 -28.68 15.15
CA GLY A 253 4.42 -29.97 15.68
C GLY A 253 3.28 -30.99 15.82
N THR A 254 2.11 -30.69 15.25
CA THR A 254 0.94 -31.57 15.38
C THR A 254 0.93 -32.72 14.36
N ILE A 255 1.71 -32.62 13.28
CA ILE A 255 1.87 -33.66 12.26
C ILE A 255 3.33 -33.78 11.82
N THR A 256 3.64 -34.83 11.07
CA THR A 256 4.92 -34.96 10.38
C THR A 256 5.02 -33.91 9.27
N ALA A 257 6.17 -33.24 9.17
CA ALA A 257 6.41 -32.24 8.12
C ALA A 257 6.23 -32.81 6.74
N GLY A 258 5.53 -32.09 5.90
CA GLY A 258 5.56 -32.29 4.45
C GLY A 258 6.90 -31.86 3.87
N THR A 259 7.22 -32.37 2.68
CA THR A 259 8.50 -32.12 1.99
C THR A 259 8.31 -31.51 0.62
N ASN A 260 7.07 -31.21 0.22
CA ASN A 260 6.78 -30.58 -1.06
C ASN A 260 7.17 -29.11 -1.02
N THR A 261 7.75 -28.61 -2.09
CA THR A 261 8.08 -27.19 -2.28
C THR A 261 7.23 -26.60 -3.39
N ASP A 262 7.21 -25.28 -3.49
CA ASP A 262 6.65 -24.64 -4.66
C ASP A 262 7.53 -24.83 -5.91
N LYS A 263 7.11 -24.29 -7.06
CA LYS A 263 7.83 -24.38 -8.33
C LYS A 263 9.27 -23.84 -8.26
N ASN A 264 9.52 -22.86 -7.41
CA ASN A 264 10.84 -22.22 -7.25
C ASN A 264 11.70 -22.89 -6.18
N GLY A 265 11.17 -23.92 -5.49
CA GLY A 265 11.86 -24.65 -4.42
C GLY A 265 11.71 -24.00 -3.05
N TYR A 266 10.81 -23.04 -2.87
CA TYR A 266 10.58 -22.38 -1.59
C TYR A 266 9.42 -22.99 -0.81
N GLY A 267 9.54 -22.86 0.52
CA GLY A 267 8.55 -23.36 1.46
C GLY A 267 8.52 -24.88 1.57
N LEU A 268 7.85 -25.39 2.60
CA LEU A 268 7.57 -26.81 2.79
C LEU A 268 6.07 -27.00 3.01
N PHE A 269 5.48 -27.91 2.23
CA PHE A 269 4.04 -28.15 2.21
C PHE A 269 3.71 -29.62 2.37
N ASN A 270 2.51 -29.91 2.87
CA ASN A 270 2.02 -31.27 3.03
C ASN A 270 1.44 -31.83 1.71
N TYR A 271 0.90 -30.94 0.87
CA TYR A 271 0.42 -31.30 -0.44
C TYR A 271 1.24 -30.58 -1.53
N ASP A 272 1.26 -31.16 -2.72
CA ASP A 272 2.19 -30.75 -3.75
C ASP A 272 1.67 -29.57 -4.60
N PRO A 273 2.21 -28.35 -4.46
CA PRO A 273 1.96 -27.27 -5.40
C PRO A 273 2.88 -27.31 -6.63
N SER A 274 3.96 -28.14 -6.62
CA SER A 274 5.03 -28.10 -7.62
C SER A 274 4.61 -28.56 -9.02
N GLY A 275 3.54 -29.37 -9.11
CA GLY A 275 2.93 -29.74 -10.41
C GLY A 275 2.19 -28.58 -11.09
N THR A 276 2.25 -27.39 -10.55
CA THR A 276 1.54 -26.19 -10.98
C THR A 276 2.50 -24.99 -11.08
N ASP A 277 2.02 -23.85 -11.59
CA ASP A 277 2.78 -22.59 -11.58
C ASP A 277 2.55 -21.77 -10.32
N PHE A 278 1.95 -22.35 -9.27
CA PHE A 278 1.65 -21.64 -8.03
C PHE A 278 2.85 -21.57 -7.10
N LEU A 279 3.01 -20.42 -6.44
CA LEU A 279 4.16 -20.05 -5.65
C LEU A 279 3.79 -19.87 -4.18
N ALA A 280 4.71 -20.16 -3.29
CA ALA A 280 4.58 -19.86 -1.86
C ALA A 280 4.45 -18.36 -1.61
N CYS A 281 3.63 -17.98 -0.65
CA CYS A 281 3.47 -16.58 -0.24
C CYS A 281 4.67 -16.12 0.61
N CYS A 282 5.79 -15.80 -0.06
CA CYS A 282 7.03 -15.37 0.57
C CYS A 282 7.75 -14.28 -0.25
N ALA A 283 8.69 -13.58 0.37
CA ALA A 283 9.40 -12.48 -0.27
C ALA A 283 10.18 -12.88 -1.52
N ALA A 284 10.74 -14.10 -1.57
CA ALA A 284 11.49 -14.59 -2.74
C ALA A 284 10.63 -14.74 -4.00
N ASN A 285 9.32 -14.93 -3.83
CA ASN A 285 8.37 -15.12 -4.92
C ASN A 285 7.66 -13.82 -5.34
N ILE A 286 7.86 -12.74 -4.59
CA ILE A 286 7.42 -11.43 -5.07
C ILE A 286 8.16 -11.16 -6.37
N PRO A 287 7.48 -10.74 -7.44
CA PRO A 287 8.15 -10.45 -8.70
C PRO A 287 9.35 -9.55 -8.46
N THR A 288 10.54 -10.03 -8.79
CA THR A 288 11.81 -9.28 -8.73
C THR A 288 11.92 -8.26 -9.86
N ALA A 289 10.79 -7.80 -10.39
CA ALA A 289 10.80 -6.64 -11.24
C ALA A 289 11.52 -5.52 -10.48
N ALA A 290 12.40 -4.79 -11.14
CA ALA A 290 13.10 -3.64 -10.60
C ALA A 290 12.18 -2.62 -9.88
N ALA A 291 10.87 -2.72 -10.10
CA ALA A 291 9.85 -1.93 -9.43
C ALA A 291 9.57 -2.37 -7.98
N VAL A 292 9.70 -3.67 -7.66
CA VAL A 292 9.39 -4.23 -6.32
C VAL A 292 10.64 -4.33 -5.45
N ASP A 293 11.77 -4.56 -6.08
CA ASP A 293 13.10 -4.70 -5.46
C ASP A 293 14.16 -3.94 -6.25
N PRO A 294 14.04 -2.61 -6.41
CA PRO A 294 15.10 -1.83 -7.03
C PRO A 294 16.35 -1.86 -6.14
N ALA A 295 17.52 -1.98 -6.76
CA ALA A 295 18.77 -1.77 -6.03
C ALA A 295 18.85 -0.33 -5.52
N GLN A 296 19.42 -0.09 -4.34
CA GLN A 296 19.59 1.26 -3.79
C GLN A 296 20.35 2.21 -4.73
N THR A 297 21.18 1.65 -5.62
CA THR A 297 21.88 2.37 -6.67
C THR A 297 21.02 2.73 -7.86
N ASP A 298 19.85 2.08 -8.03
CA ASP A 298 18.96 2.29 -9.17
C ASP A 298 18.25 3.64 -9.06
N ASP A 299 17.97 4.22 -10.21
CA ASP A 299 17.29 5.52 -10.28
C ASP A 299 15.81 5.45 -9.86
N ASN A 300 15.21 4.28 -9.86
CA ASN A 300 13.84 4.02 -9.45
C ASN A 300 13.69 3.56 -7.99
N TYR A 301 14.77 3.60 -7.18
CA TYR A 301 14.66 3.28 -5.76
C TYR A 301 13.77 4.31 -5.03
N PRO A 302 12.78 3.90 -4.21
CA PRO A 302 11.76 4.81 -3.66
C PRO A 302 12.31 6.06 -2.99
N GLN A 303 13.35 5.95 -2.17
CA GLN A 303 13.96 7.09 -1.48
C GLN A 303 14.69 8.08 -2.41
N LYS A 304 14.92 7.71 -3.68
CA LYS A 304 15.46 8.60 -4.72
C LYS A 304 14.38 9.23 -5.59
N LEU A 305 13.12 8.85 -5.37
CA LEU A 305 11.97 9.32 -6.14
C LEU A 305 11.06 10.21 -5.32
N PHE A 306 10.95 9.92 -4.02
CA PHE A 306 10.11 10.67 -3.10
C PHE A 306 10.74 10.74 -1.71
N SER A 307 10.69 11.92 -1.09
CA SER A 307 11.13 12.09 0.31
C SER A 307 10.37 13.23 1.00
N PRO A 308 9.77 12.97 2.17
CA PRO A 308 9.39 14.03 3.09
C PRO A 308 10.64 14.64 3.73
N LEU A 309 10.62 15.94 4.00
CA LEU A 309 11.72 16.64 4.67
C LEU A 309 11.17 17.71 5.60
N LEU A 310 11.79 17.85 6.77
CA LEU A 310 11.47 18.89 7.75
C LEU A 310 12.59 19.94 7.75
N TYR A 311 12.22 21.22 7.84
CA TYR A 311 13.18 22.30 7.99
C TYR A 311 12.64 23.45 8.81
N THR A 312 13.55 24.31 9.27
CA THR A 312 13.21 25.57 9.95
C THR A 312 13.57 26.74 9.04
N GLY A 313 12.64 27.66 8.89
CA GLY A 313 12.86 28.89 8.15
C GLY A 313 13.84 29.82 8.88
N ASN A 314 14.65 30.54 8.14
CA ASN A 314 15.64 31.46 8.67
C ASN A 314 15.43 32.95 8.24
N GLY A 315 14.42 33.21 7.41
CA GLY A 315 14.11 34.56 6.91
C GLY A 315 15.16 35.16 5.99
N SER A 316 16.09 34.35 5.45
CA SER A 316 17.16 34.73 4.51
C SER A 316 17.40 33.59 3.52
N THR A 317 18.44 33.69 2.69
CA THR A 317 18.80 32.55 1.81
C THR A 317 18.94 31.26 2.64
N ASN A 318 18.23 30.22 2.26
CA ASN A 318 18.19 28.94 2.96
C ASN A 318 18.29 27.79 1.95
N ASN A 319 19.38 27.05 2.00
CA ASN A 319 19.58 25.89 1.15
C ASN A 319 19.10 24.64 1.91
N ILE A 320 18.00 24.07 1.46
CA ILE A 320 17.40 22.86 2.03
C ILE A 320 18.00 21.67 1.30
N THR A 321 18.71 20.79 2.03
CA THR A 321 19.44 19.63 1.51
C THR A 321 19.06 18.35 2.27
N GLY A 322 19.50 17.19 1.76
CA GLY A 322 19.28 15.89 2.39
C GLY A 322 18.17 15.06 1.74
N LEU A 323 17.74 15.43 0.52
CA LEU A 323 16.81 14.61 -0.26
C LEU A 323 17.51 13.44 -0.96
N GLY A 324 18.80 13.57 -1.29
CA GLY A 324 19.54 12.61 -2.11
C GLY A 324 19.20 12.66 -3.60
N PHE A 325 18.36 13.60 -4.02
CA PHE A 325 17.96 13.81 -5.42
C PHE A 325 17.55 15.28 -5.66
N GLN A 326 17.49 15.67 -6.95
CA GLN A 326 16.89 16.94 -7.35
C GLN A 326 15.37 16.78 -7.37
N PRO A 327 14.61 17.53 -6.56
CA PRO A 327 13.15 17.50 -6.65
C PRO A 327 12.65 18.21 -7.92
N ASP A 328 11.57 17.73 -8.49
CA ASP A 328 10.85 18.34 -9.61
C ASP A 328 9.48 18.88 -9.21
N LEU A 329 8.93 18.37 -8.12
CA LEU A 329 7.77 18.91 -7.44
C LEU A 329 8.08 18.99 -5.95
N THR A 330 7.87 20.16 -5.36
CA THR A 330 7.94 20.39 -3.92
C THR A 330 6.61 20.98 -3.44
N TRP A 331 5.96 20.27 -2.53
CA TRP A 331 4.75 20.72 -1.84
C TRP A 331 5.11 21.05 -0.39
N ILE A 332 4.91 22.28 0.05
CA ILE A 332 5.35 22.75 1.36
C ILE A 332 4.15 23.14 2.22
N LYS A 333 4.21 22.86 3.52
CA LYS A 333 3.22 23.30 4.50
C LYS A 333 3.94 23.77 5.77
N ILE A 334 3.50 24.92 6.31
CA ILE A 334 3.93 25.38 7.63
C ILE A 334 3.25 24.50 8.69
N ARG A 335 4.02 24.13 9.72
CA ARG A 335 3.54 23.26 10.81
C ARG A 335 3.00 24.06 11.99
N ASN A 336 3.68 25.12 12.40
CA ASN A 336 3.45 25.83 13.66
C ASN A 336 2.52 27.04 13.57
N THR A 337 2.03 27.41 12.38
CA THR A 337 1.09 28.52 12.19
C THR A 337 0.24 28.32 10.94
N ALA A 338 -0.92 28.96 10.91
CA ALA A 338 -1.83 28.89 9.76
C ALA A 338 -1.24 29.62 8.54
N SER A 339 -1.18 28.96 7.40
CA SER A 339 -0.68 29.51 6.14
C SER A 339 -1.10 28.69 4.92
N ASN A 340 -0.84 29.25 3.73
CA ASN A 340 -1.01 28.54 2.47
C ASN A 340 -0.04 27.36 2.34
N GLY A 341 -0.42 26.36 1.53
CA GLY A 341 0.43 25.23 1.13
C GLY A 341 0.90 25.39 -0.31
N PRO A 342 2.07 26.01 -0.55
CA PRO A 342 2.59 26.22 -1.88
C PRO A 342 3.08 24.92 -2.53
N LEU A 343 2.83 24.82 -3.87
CA LEU A 343 3.40 23.80 -4.75
C LEU A 343 4.19 24.51 -5.86
N VAL A 344 5.43 24.06 -6.06
CA VAL A 344 6.30 24.51 -7.13
C VAL A 344 6.82 23.31 -7.88
N ASP A 345 6.76 23.33 -9.21
CA ASP A 345 7.34 22.26 -10.04
C ASP A 345 8.28 22.78 -11.12
N SER A 346 9.21 21.93 -11.51
CA SER A 346 10.26 22.25 -12.50
C SER A 346 9.73 22.37 -13.93
N THR A 347 8.54 21.81 -14.22
CA THR A 347 7.88 21.93 -15.56
C THR A 347 7.40 23.34 -15.82
N ARG A 348 6.86 24.02 -14.79
CA ARG A 348 6.37 25.41 -14.88
C ARG A 348 7.44 26.42 -14.49
N GLY A 349 8.51 25.96 -13.84
CA GLY A 349 9.61 26.79 -13.33
C GLY A 349 9.35 27.33 -11.93
N THR A 350 10.44 27.72 -11.26
CA THR A 350 10.47 28.09 -9.83
C THR A 350 9.62 29.31 -9.46
N ASN A 351 9.33 30.18 -10.42
CA ASN A 351 8.56 31.40 -10.20
C ASN A 351 7.05 31.21 -10.27
N ASN A 352 6.57 30.02 -10.61
CA ASN A 352 5.13 29.74 -10.79
C ASN A 352 4.59 28.93 -9.60
N VAL A 353 4.15 29.65 -8.57
CA VAL A 353 3.62 29.04 -7.34
C VAL A 353 2.12 28.86 -7.41
N ILE A 354 1.63 27.70 -7.12
CA ILE A 354 0.20 27.40 -6.88
C ILE A 354 -0.01 26.97 -5.43
N PHE A 355 -1.21 27.10 -4.93
CA PHE A 355 -1.53 26.80 -3.53
C PHE A 355 -2.66 25.78 -3.47
N SER A 356 -2.51 24.76 -2.63
CA SER A 356 -3.49 23.66 -2.53
C SER A 356 -4.88 24.15 -2.06
N GLN A 357 -4.95 25.22 -1.26
CA GLN A 357 -6.18 25.76 -0.69
C GLN A 357 -6.87 26.81 -1.58
N ILE A 358 -6.18 27.31 -2.62
CA ILE A 358 -6.65 28.46 -3.40
C ILE A 358 -7.05 28.07 -4.82
N ASN A 359 -8.16 28.60 -5.28
CA ASN A 359 -8.67 28.39 -6.64
C ASN A 359 -8.13 29.40 -7.68
N GLY A 360 -7.28 30.34 -7.31
CA GLY A 360 -6.71 31.36 -8.21
C GLY A 360 -5.68 30.82 -9.20
N ALA A 361 -5.21 31.72 -10.08
CA ALA A 361 -4.07 31.48 -10.96
C ALA A 361 -2.79 31.27 -10.17
N ALA A 362 -1.74 30.77 -10.83
CA ALA A 362 -0.41 30.75 -10.26
C ALA A 362 0.06 32.16 -9.89
N ALA A 363 0.66 32.29 -8.73
CA ALA A 363 1.30 33.53 -8.31
C ALA A 363 2.76 33.53 -8.80
N THR A 364 3.25 34.68 -9.19
CA THR A 364 4.68 34.87 -9.44
C THR A 364 5.36 35.12 -8.10
N SER A 365 6.26 34.23 -7.71
CA SER A 365 7.03 34.32 -6.48
C SER A 365 8.47 33.87 -6.71
N ALA A 366 9.43 34.56 -6.15
CA ALA A 366 10.84 34.20 -6.24
C ALA A 366 11.33 33.45 -4.98
N ASN A 367 10.46 32.99 -4.12
CA ASN A 367 10.83 32.40 -2.84
C ASN A 367 11.55 31.05 -2.97
N LEU A 368 11.17 30.21 -3.93
CA LEU A 368 11.95 29.02 -4.29
C LEU A 368 12.81 29.41 -5.50
N THR A 369 14.11 29.52 -5.30
CA THR A 369 15.05 30.09 -6.30
C THR A 369 15.65 29.04 -7.22
N ALA A 370 15.83 27.81 -6.72
CA ALA A 370 16.41 26.72 -7.50
C ALA A 370 16.00 25.35 -6.95
N PHE A 371 15.91 24.39 -7.86
CA PHE A 371 15.97 22.96 -7.55
C PHE A 371 17.43 22.51 -7.67
N GLY A 372 18.01 22.07 -6.56
CA GLY A 372 19.40 21.60 -6.48
C GLY A 372 19.50 20.08 -6.56
N SER A 373 20.68 19.54 -6.75
CA SER A 373 20.92 18.09 -6.89
C SER A 373 20.59 17.26 -5.63
N ASP A 374 20.41 17.92 -4.48
CA ASP A 374 20.14 17.29 -3.18
C ASP A 374 19.03 18.03 -2.41
N GLY A 375 18.21 18.81 -3.10
CA GLY A 375 17.17 19.61 -2.46
C GLY A 375 16.79 20.85 -3.24
N PHE A 376 16.48 21.94 -2.52
CA PHE A 376 16.06 23.21 -3.13
C PHE A 376 16.56 24.41 -2.34
N SER A 377 16.61 25.56 -3.00
CA SER A 377 17.07 26.82 -2.40
C SER A 377 15.90 27.80 -2.24
N LEU A 378 15.84 28.44 -1.09
CA LEU A 378 14.84 29.44 -0.74
C LEU A 378 15.49 30.81 -0.58
N ASP A 379 14.76 31.85 -0.93
CA ASP A 379 15.11 33.25 -0.64
C ASP A 379 14.49 33.72 0.68
N GLY A 380 15.03 34.79 1.23
CA GLY A 380 14.54 35.45 2.43
C GLY A 380 13.43 36.48 2.21
N THR A 381 12.99 36.70 0.98
CA THR A 381 11.91 37.65 0.69
C THR A 381 10.60 37.14 1.26
N SER A 382 10.01 37.92 2.16
CA SER A 382 8.68 37.61 2.75
C SER A 382 7.58 37.93 1.74
N ASP A 383 7.21 36.94 0.94
CA ASP A 383 5.94 36.99 0.23
C ASP A 383 4.85 36.45 1.20
N TYR A 384 3.94 37.32 1.59
CA TYR A 384 2.90 36.98 2.57
C TYR A 384 1.93 35.91 2.06
N LEU A 385 1.88 35.69 0.75
CA LEU A 385 1.04 34.63 0.15
C LEU A 385 1.70 33.27 0.23
N ALA A 386 3.03 33.19 0.22
CA ALA A 386 3.81 31.96 0.16
C ALA A 386 4.95 32.00 1.17
N ASN A 387 4.66 31.93 2.42
CA ASN A 387 5.68 31.90 3.47
C ASN A 387 6.44 30.58 3.43
N PHE A 388 7.46 30.48 2.57
CA PHE A 388 8.32 29.29 2.43
C PHE A 388 9.43 29.23 3.49
N ASN A 389 9.84 30.38 4.06
CA ASN A 389 11.06 30.48 4.81
C ASN A 389 11.00 31.54 5.93
N GLY A 390 9.82 31.76 6.51
CA GLY A 390 9.65 32.69 7.64
C GLY A 390 10.55 32.30 8.80
N ASN A 391 11.25 33.29 9.36
CA ASN A 391 12.18 33.07 10.46
C ASN A 391 11.50 32.36 11.65
N THR A 392 12.13 31.29 12.14
CA THR A 392 11.65 30.44 13.24
C THR A 392 10.41 29.57 12.95
N ASN A 393 9.78 29.70 11.79
CA ASN A 393 8.70 28.81 11.41
C ASN A 393 9.24 27.42 11.04
N THR A 394 8.47 26.40 11.38
CA THR A 394 8.79 25.01 11.05
C THR A 394 7.94 24.54 9.89
N TYR A 395 8.54 23.75 9.00
CA TYR A 395 7.95 23.32 7.74
C TYR A 395 8.04 21.82 7.57
N ALA A 396 7.06 21.26 6.89
CA ALA A 396 7.14 19.99 6.20
C ALA A 396 7.13 20.23 4.70
N SER A 397 7.96 19.53 3.96
CA SER A 397 7.94 19.50 2.50
C SER A 397 7.88 18.06 2.01
N TRP A 398 7.10 17.84 0.96
CA TRP A 398 7.02 16.57 0.26
C TRP A 398 7.54 16.79 -1.14
N ASN A 399 8.52 15.97 -1.51
CA ASN A 399 9.37 16.22 -2.66
C ASN A 399 9.37 15.01 -3.59
N TRP A 400 9.03 15.23 -4.85
CA TRP A 400 9.04 14.20 -5.91
C TRP A 400 10.12 14.52 -6.92
N ARG A 401 10.91 13.51 -7.26
CA ARG A 401 11.78 13.53 -8.43
C ARG A 401 10.98 13.08 -9.65
N VAL A 402 11.21 13.73 -10.78
CA VAL A 402 10.64 13.33 -12.07
C VAL A 402 11.76 13.17 -13.10
N ASN A 403 12.14 14.22 -13.83
CA ASN A 403 13.16 14.14 -14.87
C ASN A 403 14.11 15.36 -14.87
N GLY A 404 14.35 15.96 -13.70
CA GLY A 404 15.27 17.06 -13.52
C GLY A 404 14.91 18.32 -14.31
N GLY A 405 13.62 18.57 -14.54
CA GLY A 405 13.15 19.69 -15.34
C GLY A 405 13.21 19.45 -16.86
N THR A 406 13.69 18.30 -17.30
CA THR A 406 13.72 17.94 -18.72
C THR A 406 12.34 17.49 -19.19
N THR A 407 11.77 18.24 -20.12
CA THR A 407 10.41 18.00 -20.66
C THR A 407 10.45 17.45 -22.08
N ALA A 408 9.36 16.76 -22.44
CA ALA A 408 9.10 16.31 -23.81
C ALA A 408 7.70 16.70 -24.26
N THR A 409 7.50 16.95 -25.56
CA THR A 409 6.17 17.10 -26.14
C THR A 409 5.52 15.73 -26.27
N ASN A 410 4.26 15.63 -25.86
CA ASN A 410 3.45 14.42 -25.99
C ASN A 410 2.21 14.73 -26.83
N SER A 411 2.14 14.13 -28.01
CA SER A 411 1.06 14.29 -28.99
C SER A 411 0.17 13.04 -29.10
N ASN A 412 0.10 12.21 -28.06
CA ASN A 412 -0.78 11.02 -28.06
C ASN A 412 -2.27 11.38 -27.95
N GLY A 413 -2.59 12.55 -27.42
CA GLY A 413 -3.95 13.05 -27.31
C GLY A 413 -4.38 13.94 -28.48
N SER A 414 -5.62 14.41 -28.46
CA SER A 414 -6.10 15.44 -29.38
C SER A 414 -5.57 16.84 -29.04
N VAL A 415 -4.96 16.98 -27.86
CA VAL A 415 -4.28 18.19 -27.36
C VAL A 415 -2.87 17.80 -26.97
N ASP A 416 -1.90 18.53 -27.52
CA ASP A 416 -0.49 18.35 -27.16
C ASP A 416 -0.23 18.78 -25.72
N SER A 417 0.63 18.04 -25.04
CA SER A 417 1.11 18.36 -23.68
C SER A 417 2.62 18.41 -23.62
N THR A 418 3.13 19.13 -22.62
CA THR A 418 4.53 19.12 -22.24
C THR A 418 4.66 18.28 -20.96
N VAL A 419 5.41 17.19 -21.01
CA VAL A 419 5.43 16.18 -19.95
C VAL A 419 6.81 15.94 -19.36
N GLN A 420 6.83 15.61 -18.07
CA GLN A 420 7.91 14.90 -17.39
C GLN A 420 7.37 13.64 -16.77
N VAL A 421 8.15 12.56 -16.73
CA VAL A 421 7.79 11.26 -16.12
C VAL A 421 8.92 10.82 -15.21
N ASP A 422 8.59 10.32 -14.03
CA ASP A 422 9.58 9.78 -13.09
C ASP A 422 10.20 8.47 -13.61
N PRO A 423 11.40 8.09 -13.15
CA PRO A 423 12.07 6.87 -13.60
C PRO A 423 11.29 5.56 -13.37
N SER A 424 10.40 5.52 -12.40
CA SER A 424 9.55 4.34 -12.12
C SER A 424 8.31 4.28 -12.99
N GLY A 425 7.91 5.40 -13.59
CA GLY A 425 6.65 5.54 -14.31
C GLY A 425 5.42 5.66 -13.41
N ALA A 426 5.60 5.93 -12.10
CA ALA A 426 4.49 6.09 -11.16
C ALA A 426 3.85 7.47 -11.19
N PHE A 427 4.64 8.49 -11.53
CA PHE A 427 4.23 9.89 -11.46
C PHE A 427 4.63 10.66 -12.72
N SER A 428 3.74 11.52 -13.18
CA SER A 428 4.05 12.47 -14.26
C SER A 428 3.47 13.85 -13.97
N ILE A 429 4.16 14.86 -14.51
CA ILE A 429 3.72 16.25 -14.57
C ILE A 429 3.45 16.58 -16.03
N ALA A 430 2.21 16.96 -16.35
CA ALA A 430 1.82 17.38 -17.69
C ALA A 430 1.24 18.78 -17.67
N THR A 431 1.71 19.66 -18.54
CA THR A 431 1.10 20.97 -18.80
C THR A 431 0.54 21.01 -20.20
N PHE A 432 -0.62 21.63 -20.35
CA PHE A 432 -1.30 21.73 -21.63
C PHE A 432 -2.24 22.94 -21.67
N ARG A 433 -2.68 23.29 -22.86
CA ARG A 433 -3.76 24.26 -23.03
C ARG A 433 -4.95 23.52 -23.60
N GLY A 434 -6.09 23.53 -22.90
CA GLY A 434 -7.24 22.72 -23.26
C GLY A 434 -7.76 22.98 -24.67
N GLY A 435 -8.38 21.97 -25.28
CA GLY A 435 -8.94 22.00 -26.66
C GLY A 435 -10.46 22.07 -26.72
N VAL A 436 -11.15 22.21 -25.56
CA VAL A 436 -12.62 22.21 -25.50
C VAL A 436 -13.13 23.65 -25.48
N THR A 437 -14.01 23.98 -26.44
CA THR A 437 -14.54 25.36 -26.58
C THR A 437 -15.95 25.54 -26.02
N SER A 438 -16.68 24.44 -25.81
CA SER A 438 -18.04 24.43 -25.25
C SER A 438 -18.28 23.12 -24.48
N THR A 439 -19.43 22.48 -24.67
CA THR A 439 -19.65 21.10 -24.18
C THR A 439 -18.92 20.11 -25.08
N GLY A 440 -18.22 19.14 -24.52
CA GLY A 440 -17.45 18.13 -25.22
C GLY A 440 -16.25 17.64 -24.45
N THR A 441 -15.44 16.79 -25.05
CA THR A 441 -14.24 16.23 -24.49
C THR A 441 -13.06 16.33 -25.44
N ALA A 442 -11.86 16.38 -24.86
CA ALA A 442 -10.62 16.21 -25.59
C ALA A 442 -9.74 15.20 -24.83
N THR A 443 -8.67 14.74 -25.45
CA THR A 443 -7.70 13.83 -24.81
C THR A 443 -6.33 14.49 -24.75
N VAL A 444 -5.58 14.17 -23.69
CA VAL A 444 -4.25 14.74 -23.41
C VAL A 444 -3.29 13.60 -23.05
N GLY A 445 -2.09 13.61 -23.62
CA GLY A 445 -1.05 12.65 -23.28
C GLY A 445 -0.47 12.92 -21.88
N HIS A 446 -0.43 11.91 -21.03
CA HIS A 446 0.11 12.01 -19.65
C HIS A 446 1.55 11.53 -19.51
N GLY A 447 2.09 10.84 -20.51
CA GLY A 447 3.46 10.34 -20.52
C GLY A 447 3.72 9.03 -19.78
N LEU A 448 2.83 8.58 -18.91
CA LEU A 448 2.94 7.27 -18.24
C LEU A 448 2.71 6.12 -19.22
N SER A 449 3.24 4.93 -18.92
CA SER A 449 3.03 3.70 -19.70
C SER A 449 1.81 2.88 -19.23
N LYS A 450 1.20 3.29 -18.11
CA LYS A 450 0.00 2.69 -17.52
C LYS A 450 -1.09 3.75 -17.37
N ALA A 451 -2.34 3.34 -17.33
CA ALA A 451 -3.44 4.25 -17.03
C ALA A 451 -3.28 4.82 -15.61
N PRO A 452 -3.30 6.14 -15.41
CA PRO A 452 -3.31 6.72 -14.08
C PRO A 452 -4.59 6.36 -13.32
N SER A 453 -4.44 6.04 -12.04
CA SER A 453 -5.56 5.77 -11.12
C SER A 453 -6.02 7.04 -10.39
N MET A 454 -5.16 8.07 -10.31
CA MET A 454 -5.48 9.38 -9.76
C MET A 454 -4.85 10.47 -10.60
N ILE A 455 -5.61 11.54 -10.85
CA ILE A 455 -5.11 12.73 -11.54
C ILE A 455 -5.56 13.97 -10.79
N ILE A 456 -4.62 14.85 -10.46
CA ILE A 456 -4.87 16.14 -9.83
C ILE A 456 -4.69 17.23 -10.89
N PHE A 457 -5.76 17.91 -11.24
CA PHE A 457 -5.77 18.97 -12.24
C PHE A 457 -5.80 20.34 -11.59
N LYS A 458 -5.17 21.33 -12.26
CA LYS A 458 -5.19 22.74 -11.86
C LYS A 458 -5.14 23.66 -13.08
N GLY A 459 -6.16 24.48 -13.25
CA GLY A 459 -6.05 25.66 -14.10
C GLY A 459 -5.14 26.69 -13.42
N TYR A 460 -4.01 27.04 -14.02
CA TYR A 460 -3.03 27.91 -13.37
C TYR A 460 -2.71 29.21 -14.12
N GLY A 461 -3.07 29.33 -15.40
CA GLY A 461 -2.80 30.52 -16.19
C GLY A 461 -3.94 30.86 -17.13
N ASN A 462 -4.04 32.14 -17.50
CA ASN A 462 -5.02 32.66 -18.45
C ASN A 462 -6.48 32.27 -18.10
N LEU A 463 -6.88 32.33 -16.83
CA LEU A 463 -8.16 31.80 -16.36
C LEU A 463 -9.41 32.40 -17.02
N GLY A 464 -9.29 33.57 -17.67
CA GLY A 464 -10.34 34.13 -18.53
C GLY A 464 -11.72 34.31 -17.90
N GLY A 465 -11.79 34.41 -16.54
CA GLY A 465 -13.01 34.40 -15.75
C GLY A 465 -13.40 33.01 -15.19
N GLY A 466 -12.61 31.98 -15.44
CA GLY A 466 -12.74 30.67 -14.80
C GLY A 466 -12.10 30.68 -13.39
N ASP A 467 -12.58 29.81 -12.51
CA ASP A 467 -12.17 29.78 -11.11
C ASP A 467 -10.80 29.16 -10.84
N GLY A 468 -10.15 28.53 -11.83
CA GLY A 468 -8.89 27.80 -11.61
C GLY A 468 -8.95 26.79 -10.48
N GLN A 469 -10.06 26.10 -10.33
CA GLN A 469 -10.27 25.08 -9.28
C GLN A 469 -9.25 23.94 -9.38
N TRP A 470 -9.05 23.29 -8.25
CA TRP A 470 -8.37 22.01 -8.20
C TRP A 470 -9.38 20.88 -8.35
N TRP A 471 -9.15 20.03 -9.33
CA TRP A 471 -10.01 18.88 -9.59
C TRP A 471 -9.23 17.58 -9.43
N VAL A 472 -9.78 16.63 -8.70
CA VAL A 472 -9.17 15.32 -8.50
C VAL A 472 -10.08 14.26 -9.09
N GLY A 473 -9.62 13.63 -10.18
CA GLY A 473 -10.21 12.42 -10.73
C GLY A 473 -9.56 11.19 -10.10
N HIS A 474 -10.33 10.14 -9.83
CA HIS A 474 -9.85 8.89 -9.25
C HIS A 474 -10.75 7.74 -9.71
N ASP A 475 -10.19 6.54 -9.87
CA ASP A 475 -10.90 5.36 -10.38
C ASP A 475 -11.99 4.83 -9.41
N VAL A 476 -11.95 5.21 -8.13
CA VAL A 476 -13.00 4.86 -7.14
C VAL A 476 -14.22 5.78 -7.20
N LEU A 477 -14.13 6.93 -7.86
CA LEU A 477 -15.27 7.84 -8.02
C LEU A 477 -16.33 7.18 -8.90
N THR A 478 -17.54 7.70 -8.86
CA THR A 478 -18.68 7.14 -9.61
C THR A 478 -18.37 6.98 -11.11
N SER A 479 -17.64 7.90 -11.69
CA SER A 479 -17.01 7.81 -13.03
C SER A 479 -15.91 8.86 -13.13
N TRP A 480 -15.15 8.84 -14.23
CA TRP A 480 -14.15 9.88 -14.51
C TRP A 480 -14.75 11.26 -14.86
N SER A 481 -16.08 11.38 -14.91
CA SER A 481 -16.79 12.66 -14.96
C SER A 481 -17.18 13.19 -13.59
N TYR A 482 -16.86 12.46 -12.51
CA TYR A 482 -17.00 12.88 -11.12
C TYR A 482 -15.66 13.30 -10.57
N PHE A 483 -15.65 14.33 -9.75
CA PHE A 483 -14.43 14.89 -9.19
C PHE A 483 -14.57 15.21 -7.71
N LEU A 484 -13.46 15.15 -7.01
CA LEU A 484 -13.26 15.84 -5.75
C LEU A 484 -12.54 17.17 -6.00
N ARG A 485 -12.55 18.05 -5.01
CA ARG A 485 -11.75 19.28 -5.02
C ARG A 485 -10.59 19.13 -4.03
N LEU A 486 -9.35 19.35 -4.47
CA LEU A 486 -8.20 19.34 -3.56
C LEU A 486 -8.25 20.54 -2.58
N ASN A 487 -8.87 21.63 -2.97
CA ASN A 487 -9.02 22.86 -2.18
C ASN A 487 -10.32 22.93 -1.39
N SER A 488 -10.96 21.80 -1.11
CA SER A 488 -12.23 21.78 -0.39
C SER A 488 -12.57 20.40 0.17
N HIS A 489 -13.26 20.38 1.30
CA HIS A 489 -13.75 19.17 1.98
C HIS A 489 -15.00 18.54 1.34
N VAL A 490 -15.55 19.09 0.28
CA VAL A 490 -16.79 18.60 -0.35
C VAL A 490 -16.66 17.15 -0.85
N THR A 491 -17.80 16.49 -0.97
CA THR A 491 -17.94 15.15 -1.54
C THR A 491 -17.74 15.17 -3.06
N GLU A 492 -17.77 14.01 -3.71
CA GLU A 492 -17.65 13.94 -5.17
C GLU A 492 -18.75 14.75 -5.88
N ILE A 493 -18.37 15.41 -6.97
CA ILE A 493 -19.20 16.34 -7.75
C ILE A 493 -19.37 15.81 -9.15
N ASP A 494 -20.61 15.67 -9.62
CA ASP A 494 -20.92 15.29 -10.99
C ASP A 494 -20.65 16.46 -11.96
N LYS A 495 -19.81 16.24 -12.94
CA LYS A 495 -19.47 17.14 -14.03
C LYS A 495 -19.76 16.55 -15.42
N SER A 496 -20.52 15.47 -15.49
CA SER A 496 -20.91 14.81 -16.74
C SER A 496 -21.70 15.72 -17.69
N GLY A 497 -22.41 16.72 -17.15
CA GLY A 497 -23.11 17.74 -17.94
C GLY A 497 -22.19 18.62 -18.80
N ASN A 498 -20.89 18.67 -18.49
CA ASN A 498 -19.89 19.40 -19.28
C ASN A 498 -19.23 18.54 -20.38
N GLY A 499 -19.67 17.31 -20.54
CA GLY A 499 -19.12 16.26 -21.41
C GLY A 499 -18.66 15.05 -20.60
N SER A 500 -19.13 13.86 -20.97
CA SER A 500 -18.77 12.61 -20.28
C SER A 500 -17.33 12.23 -20.59
N MET A 501 -16.50 12.14 -19.56
CA MET A 501 -15.10 11.74 -19.68
C MET A 501 -14.97 10.23 -19.62
N SER A 502 -14.10 9.68 -20.46
CA SER A 502 -13.72 8.27 -20.42
C SER A 502 -12.64 8.02 -19.37
N ALA A 503 -12.55 6.79 -18.87
CA ALA A 503 -11.43 6.36 -18.04
C ALA A 503 -10.10 6.59 -18.80
N PRO A 504 -9.02 6.95 -18.08
CA PRO A 504 -7.70 7.05 -18.68
C PRO A 504 -7.28 5.73 -19.33
N THR A 505 -6.50 5.85 -20.39
CA THR A 505 -5.81 4.72 -21.03
C THR A 505 -4.34 4.70 -20.59
N SER A 506 -3.54 3.80 -21.12
CA SER A 506 -2.09 3.80 -20.90
C SER A 506 -1.34 4.99 -21.50
N THR A 507 -2.00 5.83 -22.31
CA THR A 507 -1.34 6.93 -23.03
C THR A 507 -2.01 8.28 -22.84
N VAL A 508 -3.33 8.33 -22.62
CA VAL A 508 -4.10 9.59 -22.54
C VAL A 508 -5.12 9.56 -21.41
N PHE A 509 -5.45 10.72 -20.89
CA PHE A 509 -6.65 10.99 -20.11
C PHE A 509 -7.60 11.92 -20.89
N SER A 510 -8.88 11.89 -20.53
CA SER A 510 -9.90 12.79 -21.07
C SER A 510 -10.01 14.06 -20.23
N ILE A 511 -10.35 15.17 -20.89
CA ILE A 511 -10.73 16.44 -20.26
C ILE A 511 -12.07 16.89 -20.82
N ASN A 512 -12.84 17.62 -20.03
CA ASN A 512 -14.04 18.30 -20.47
C ASN A 512 -14.02 19.78 -20.05
N ASN A 513 -15.08 20.51 -20.33
CA ASN A 513 -15.19 21.92 -19.99
C ASN A 513 -15.61 22.15 -18.51
N THR A 514 -15.05 21.40 -17.57
CA THR A 514 -15.33 21.56 -16.14
C THR A 514 -14.57 22.77 -15.59
N ASP A 515 -15.28 23.81 -15.23
CA ASP A 515 -14.77 25.04 -14.58
C ASP A 515 -13.39 25.48 -15.14
N GLY A 516 -13.27 25.45 -16.46
CA GLY A 516 -12.06 25.87 -17.16
C GLY A 516 -11.01 24.80 -17.43
N LEU A 517 -11.15 23.58 -16.92
CA LEU A 517 -10.16 22.51 -17.05
C LEU A 517 -9.76 22.22 -18.51
N GLY A 518 -10.72 22.19 -19.42
CA GLY A 518 -10.51 21.88 -20.83
C GLY A 518 -10.54 23.08 -21.77
N TYR A 519 -10.68 24.31 -21.28
CA TYR A 519 -10.77 25.48 -22.13
C TYR A 519 -9.49 25.72 -22.95
N SER A 520 -9.67 26.03 -24.23
CA SER A 520 -8.58 26.34 -25.17
C SER A 520 -7.75 27.59 -24.81
N THR A 521 -8.21 28.37 -23.85
CA THR A 521 -7.54 29.60 -23.40
C THR A 521 -6.84 29.44 -22.05
N ILE A 522 -7.08 28.35 -21.32
CA ILE A 522 -6.58 28.16 -19.95
C ILE A 522 -5.36 27.24 -19.97
N ASP A 523 -4.27 27.68 -19.36
CA ASP A 523 -3.11 26.86 -19.09
C ASP A 523 -3.42 25.94 -17.91
N THR A 524 -3.35 24.64 -18.14
CA THR A 524 -3.74 23.60 -17.19
C THR A 524 -2.56 22.69 -16.87
N LEU A 525 -2.48 22.26 -15.62
CA LEU A 525 -1.53 21.32 -15.09
C LEU A 525 -2.27 20.03 -14.71
N ALA A 526 -1.63 18.88 -14.92
CA ALA A 526 -2.06 17.58 -14.42
C ALA A 526 -0.89 16.87 -13.72
N TYR A 527 -1.09 16.49 -12.47
CA TYR A 527 -0.25 15.53 -11.74
C TYR A 527 -0.94 14.17 -11.80
N SER A 528 -0.34 13.23 -12.53
CA SER A 528 -0.93 11.90 -12.77
C SER A 528 -0.17 10.83 -11.99
N PHE A 529 -0.89 10.01 -11.23
CA PHE A 529 -0.35 8.93 -10.41
C PHE A 529 -0.91 7.57 -10.84
N THR A 530 -0.04 6.56 -10.88
CA THR A 530 -0.41 5.17 -11.11
C THR A 530 0.31 4.24 -10.13
N ASP A 531 -0.26 3.06 -9.91
CA ASP A 531 0.34 2.06 -9.05
C ASP A 531 1.67 1.55 -9.61
N VAL A 532 2.72 1.66 -8.80
CA VAL A 532 3.99 0.96 -8.97
C VAL A 532 4.27 0.21 -7.67
N GLU A 533 4.29 -1.10 -7.77
CA GLU A 533 4.49 -1.99 -6.65
C GLU A 533 5.80 -1.67 -5.94
N GLY A 534 5.76 -1.63 -4.61
CA GLY A 534 6.91 -1.24 -3.78
C GLY A 534 7.21 0.25 -3.70
N TYR A 535 6.52 1.13 -4.46
CA TYR A 535 6.82 2.57 -4.47
C TYR A 535 5.59 3.47 -4.32
N CYS A 536 4.61 3.36 -5.20
CA CYS A 536 3.43 4.24 -5.22
C CYS A 536 2.16 3.42 -5.20
N LYS A 537 1.25 3.73 -4.30
CA LYS A 537 -0.06 3.10 -4.24
C LYS A 537 -1.17 4.14 -4.27
N VAL A 538 -2.02 4.03 -5.27
CA VAL A 538 -3.28 4.74 -5.38
C VAL A 538 -4.39 3.75 -5.08
N GLY A 539 -5.21 3.99 -4.07
CA GLY A 539 -6.22 3.03 -3.71
C GLY A 539 -7.42 3.61 -3.00
N SER A 540 -8.27 2.72 -2.57
CA SER A 540 -9.44 3.07 -1.77
C SER A 540 -9.71 2.03 -0.70
N TYR A 541 -10.38 2.47 0.35
CA TYR A 541 -10.87 1.58 1.41
C TYR A 541 -12.21 2.08 1.93
N ARG A 542 -12.87 1.23 2.69
CA ARG A 542 -14.10 1.60 3.39
C ARG A 542 -13.86 1.62 4.89
N GLY A 543 -14.24 2.72 5.53
CA GLY A 543 -14.17 2.85 6.97
C GLY A 543 -15.12 1.88 7.67
N ASN A 544 -14.64 1.25 8.74
CA ASN A 544 -15.44 0.36 9.58
C ASN A 544 -16.03 1.05 10.82
N GLY A 545 -15.56 2.25 11.14
CA GLY A 545 -16.02 3.03 12.30
C GLY A 545 -15.58 2.44 13.64
N LEU A 546 -14.54 1.61 13.65
CA LEU A 546 -13.95 1.06 14.87
C LEU A 546 -12.60 1.73 15.15
N ALA A 547 -12.24 1.81 16.42
CA ALA A 547 -11.02 2.46 16.87
C ALA A 547 -9.91 1.44 17.20
N ASP A 548 -8.72 1.93 17.43
CA ASP A 548 -7.56 1.22 17.97
C ASP A 548 -7.25 -0.09 17.23
N ALA A 549 -7.14 -1.19 17.96
CA ALA A 549 -6.81 -2.50 17.41
C ALA A 549 -7.78 -3.01 16.33
N GLN A 550 -9.01 -2.47 16.28
CA GLN A 550 -10.05 -2.88 15.35
C GLN A 550 -10.27 -1.91 14.18
N GLY A 551 -9.54 -0.80 14.13
CA GLY A 551 -9.61 0.16 13.03
C GLY A 551 -9.27 -0.47 11.69
N THR A 552 -9.71 0.18 10.60
CA THR A 552 -9.47 -0.35 9.25
C THR A 552 -7.99 -0.39 8.92
N TYR A 553 -7.48 -1.57 8.57
CA TYR A 553 -6.13 -1.76 8.04
C TYR A 553 -6.12 -1.67 6.50
N ILE A 554 -5.13 -1.00 5.94
CA ILE A 554 -4.97 -0.79 4.51
C ILE A 554 -3.59 -1.31 4.08
N TYR A 555 -3.57 -2.36 3.27
CA TYR A 555 -2.36 -2.90 2.69
C TYR A 555 -1.89 -2.06 1.50
N THR A 556 -0.65 -1.62 1.50
CA THR A 556 -0.03 -0.86 0.41
C THR A 556 1.03 -1.64 -0.36
N GLY A 557 1.56 -2.75 0.21
CA GLY A 557 2.66 -3.52 -0.35
C GLY A 557 4.04 -2.93 -0.04
N PHE A 558 4.11 -1.92 0.84
CA PHE A 558 5.34 -1.28 1.30
C PHE A 558 5.07 -0.51 2.59
N LYS A 559 6.13 -0.11 3.29
CA LYS A 559 6.04 0.84 4.40
C LYS A 559 5.86 2.24 3.85
N PRO A 560 4.74 2.93 4.17
CA PRO A 560 4.55 4.30 3.72
C PRO A 560 5.55 5.26 4.36
N ALA A 561 6.10 6.18 3.56
CA ALA A 561 6.73 7.40 4.03
C ALA A 561 5.71 8.54 4.15
N TRP A 562 4.64 8.47 3.35
CA TRP A 562 3.64 9.50 3.25
C TRP A 562 2.31 8.91 2.80
N VAL A 563 1.22 9.39 3.40
CA VAL A 563 -0.14 8.98 3.05
C VAL A 563 -1.03 10.23 3.01
N MET A 564 -1.77 10.40 1.92
CA MET A 564 -2.84 11.39 1.80
C MET A 564 -4.18 10.68 1.70
N ILE A 565 -5.15 11.09 2.51
CA ILE A 565 -6.47 10.44 2.61
C ILE A 565 -7.58 11.46 2.36
N LYS A 566 -8.64 11.02 1.67
CA LYS A 566 -9.86 11.82 1.45
C LYS A 566 -11.11 10.95 1.43
N ALA A 567 -12.10 11.34 2.19
CA ALA A 567 -13.44 10.76 2.08
C ALA A 567 -14.11 11.22 0.77
N LYS A 568 -14.70 10.28 0.04
CA LYS A 568 -15.40 10.55 -1.23
C LYS A 568 -16.87 10.97 -1.01
N ASP A 569 -17.52 10.38 -0.03
CA ASP A 569 -18.96 10.42 0.18
C ASP A 569 -19.39 11.06 1.51
N THR A 570 -18.46 11.72 2.21
CA THR A 570 -18.72 12.58 3.36
C THR A 570 -17.81 13.81 3.32
N GLY A 571 -18.29 14.93 3.85
CA GLY A 571 -17.49 16.15 3.92
C GLY A 571 -16.39 16.01 4.97
N ALA A 572 -15.15 15.91 4.50
CA ALA A 572 -13.96 15.84 5.34
C ALA A 572 -12.75 16.42 4.58
N GLU A 573 -11.82 16.98 5.28
CA GLU A 573 -10.61 17.59 4.73
C GLU A 573 -9.67 16.52 4.14
N TRP A 574 -8.74 16.95 3.29
CA TRP A 574 -7.62 16.14 2.81
C TRP A 574 -6.56 16.07 3.90
N THR A 575 -6.38 14.92 4.52
CA THR A 575 -5.41 14.70 5.59
C THR A 575 -4.12 14.08 5.08
N VAL A 576 -3.00 14.51 5.62
CA VAL A 576 -1.66 14.02 5.26
C VAL A 576 -0.88 13.64 6.50
N TYR A 577 -0.26 12.46 6.42
CA TYR A 577 0.63 11.86 7.42
C TYR A 577 1.97 11.56 6.76
N ASP A 578 3.08 11.65 7.50
CA ASP A 578 4.39 11.23 7.03
C ASP A 578 5.33 10.79 8.17
N ASP A 579 6.29 9.93 7.83
CA ASP A 579 7.22 9.31 8.77
C ASP A 579 8.35 10.22 9.25
N LYS A 580 8.45 11.44 8.74
CA LYS A 580 9.42 12.44 9.23
C LYS A 580 8.84 13.25 10.37
N ARG A 581 7.55 13.57 10.32
CA ARG A 581 6.85 14.21 11.44
C ARG A 581 6.60 13.22 12.56
N ASP A 582 6.24 11.99 12.20
CA ASP A 582 5.98 10.88 13.12
C ASP A 582 6.91 9.69 12.78
N PRO A 583 8.17 9.70 13.27
CA PRO A 583 9.11 8.62 13.01
C PRO A 583 8.72 7.31 13.71
N PHE A 584 7.79 7.35 14.65
CA PHE A 584 7.24 6.22 15.38
C PHE A 584 5.71 6.30 15.39
N ASN A 585 5.03 5.17 15.46
CA ASN A 585 3.60 5.10 15.69
C ASN A 585 3.28 5.55 17.15
N GLU A 586 2.19 6.16 17.39
CA GLU A 586 1.12 6.54 16.46
C GLU A 586 1.53 7.79 15.64
N ALA A 587 1.03 7.88 14.38
CA ALA A 587 1.19 9.08 13.56
C ALA A 587 0.00 10.01 13.83
N ASP A 588 0.19 10.99 14.72
CA ASP A 588 -0.83 11.92 15.20
C ASP A 588 -0.63 13.36 14.73
N HIS A 589 0.50 13.68 14.11
CA HIS A 589 0.77 14.99 13.53
C HIS A 589 0.10 15.13 12.15
N VAL A 590 -1.11 15.70 12.13
CA VAL A 590 -1.96 15.81 10.94
C VAL A 590 -1.85 17.18 10.30
N LEU A 591 -1.57 17.23 9.00
CA LEU A 591 -1.72 18.42 8.17
C LEU A 591 -2.90 18.26 7.21
N GLN A 592 -3.68 19.33 7.04
CA GLN A 592 -4.82 19.37 6.14
C GLN A 592 -4.49 20.24 4.93
N MET A 593 -4.73 19.69 3.73
CA MET A 593 -4.21 20.28 2.51
C MET A 593 -5.14 21.30 1.85
N ASP A 594 -6.42 21.25 2.19
CA ASP A 594 -7.47 22.12 1.67
C ASP A 594 -7.77 23.34 2.55
N ILE A 595 -7.14 23.45 3.72
CA ILE A 595 -7.30 24.56 4.65
C ILE A 595 -5.96 25.17 5.08
N HIS A 596 -6.02 26.32 5.74
CA HIS A 596 -4.84 27.10 6.14
C HIS A 596 -4.27 26.67 7.51
N ASP A 597 -4.95 25.81 8.24
CA ASP A 597 -4.63 25.48 9.63
C ASP A 597 -3.21 24.95 9.81
N ALA A 598 -2.66 25.24 10.97
CA ALA A 598 -1.41 24.65 11.45
C ALA A 598 -1.57 23.15 11.68
N GLU A 599 -0.46 22.47 11.87
CA GLU A 599 -0.43 21.05 12.25
C GLU A 599 -1.23 20.80 13.53
N SER A 600 -1.99 19.72 13.56
CA SER A 600 -2.80 19.32 14.69
C SER A 600 -2.38 17.94 15.20
N THR A 601 -2.34 17.76 16.51
CA THR A 601 -2.11 16.48 17.20
C THR A 601 -3.38 15.97 17.89
N SER A 602 -4.54 16.49 17.52
CA SER A 602 -5.84 16.14 18.12
C SER A 602 -6.87 15.67 17.08
N LEU A 603 -6.42 15.41 15.86
CA LEU A 603 -7.24 14.87 14.78
C LEU A 603 -7.05 13.35 14.65
N ASP A 604 -7.75 12.78 13.68
CA ASP A 604 -7.73 11.34 13.41
C ASP A 604 -6.29 10.79 13.28
N VAL A 605 -5.99 9.68 13.91
CA VAL A 605 -4.65 9.09 14.06
C VAL A 605 -4.54 7.83 13.19
N ILE A 606 -3.36 7.59 12.66
CA ILE A 606 -3.04 6.34 11.96
C ILE A 606 -1.75 5.70 12.49
N ASP A 607 -1.62 4.40 12.28
CA ASP A 607 -0.35 3.69 12.39
C ASP A 607 0.22 3.38 11.01
N MET A 608 1.55 3.52 10.85
CA MET A 608 2.29 3.10 9.66
C MET A 608 3.03 1.79 9.93
N TYR A 609 2.74 0.76 9.13
CA TYR A 609 3.35 -0.57 9.23
C TYR A 609 4.30 -0.85 8.07
N SER A 610 5.04 -1.96 8.17
CA SER A 610 5.98 -2.39 7.12
C SER A 610 5.33 -2.63 5.75
N ASN A 611 4.04 -2.87 5.71
CA ASN A 611 3.30 -3.24 4.49
C ASN A 611 1.97 -2.48 4.31
N GLY A 612 1.75 -1.40 5.09
CA GLY A 612 0.52 -0.63 5.00
C GLY A 612 0.35 0.39 6.10
N PHE A 613 -0.88 0.83 6.31
CA PHE A 613 -1.26 1.72 7.41
C PHE A 613 -2.61 1.31 8.00
N LYS A 614 -2.90 1.77 9.21
CA LYS A 614 -4.13 1.47 9.93
C LYS A 614 -4.74 2.75 10.48
N CYS A 615 -6.04 2.93 10.28
CA CYS A 615 -6.80 4.01 10.92
C CYS A 615 -7.13 3.62 12.35
N LEU A 616 -6.80 4.47 13.33
CA LEU A 616 -7.01 4.20 14.75
C LEU A 616 -8.24 4.91 15.33
N ASP A 617 -8.86 5.80 14.57
CA ASP A 617 -10.01 6.58 14.96
C ASP A 617 -11.29 6.18 14.22
N THR A 618 -12.42 6.66 14.74
CA THR A 618 -13.75 6.51 14.11
C THR A 618 -14.16 7.73 13.29
N GLY A 619 -13.27 8.70 13.13
CA GLY A 619 -13.52 10.03 12.60
C GLY A 619 -13.86 10.06 11.11
N GLY A 620 -14.54 11.15 10.72
CA GLY A 620 -15.00 11.35 9.33
C GLY A 620 -13.89 11.49 8.31
N ARG A 621 -12.66 11.84 8.72
CA ARG A 621 -11.52 12.06 7.83
C ARG A 621 -10.86 10.76 7.39
N THR A 622 -10.90 9.72 8.23
CA THR A 622 -10.16 8.47 7.99
C THR A 622 -11.00 7.20 8.07
N ASN A 623 -11.99 7.09 9.00
CA ASN A 623 -12.56 5.77 9.30
C ASN A 623 -14.06 5.76 9.69
N GLN A 624 -14.86 6.72 9.28
CA GLN A 624 -16.30 6.69 9.55
C GLN A 624 -16.96 5.45 8.93
N SER A 625 -17.77 4.75 9.72
CA SER A 625 -18.44 3.51 9.30
C SER A 625 -19.18 3.67 7.98
N GLY A 626 -18.91 2.75 7.06
CA GLY A 626 -19.59 2.66 5.77
C GLY A 626 -19.21 3.72 4.74
N LYS A 627 -18.29 4.64 5.04
CA LYS A 627 -17.80 5.66 4.11
C LYS A 627 -16.63 5.15 3.29
N THR A 628 -16.53 5.63 2.06
CA THR A 628 -15.46 5.28 1.13
C THR A 628 -14.40 6.37 1.15
N TYR A 629 -13.14 5.94 1.27
CA TYR A 629 -11.96 6.79 1.27
C TYR A 629 -11.09 6.43 0.09
N LEU A 630 -10.52 7.43 -0.55
CA LEU A 630 -9.40 7.27 -1.45
C LEU A 630 -8.11 7.64 -0.74
N TYR A 631 -7.00 7.05 -1.17
CA TYR A 631 -5.69 7.41 -0.67
C TYR A 631 -4.63 7.38 -1.75
N LEU A 632 -3.58 8.17 -1.54
CA LEU A 632 -2.31 8.11 -2.25
C LEU A 632 -1.22 7.88 -1.22
N ALA A 633 -0.43 6.83 -1.40
CA ALA A 633 0.69 6.50 -0.52
C ALA A 633 1.99 6.39 -1.31
N MET A 634 3.07 6.92 -0.72
CA MET A 634 4.42 6.84 -1.26
C MET A 634 5.30 6.04 -0.29
N ALA A 635 6.16 5.16 -0.84
CA ALA A 635 6.96 4.25 -0.04
C ALA A 635 8.16 4.93 0.61
N HIS A 636 8.46 4.52 1.84
CA HIS A 636 9.78 4.69 2.45
C HIS A 636 10.73 3.59 1.95
N ASN A 637 10.32 2.34 2.11
CA ASN A 637 11.06 1.17 1.69
C ASN A 637 10.14 0.21 0.92
N PRO A 638 10.65 -0.47 -0.12
CA PRO A 638 9.95 -1.56 -0.76
C PRO A 638 9.59 -2.66 0.26
N PHE A 639 8.51 -3.42 0.00
CA PHE A 639 8.02 -4.47 0.90
C PHE A 639 9.10 -5.50 1.31
N GLN A 640 9.96 -5.90 0.38
CA GLN A 640 11.06 -6.84 0.63
C GLN A 640 12.06 -6.35 1.68
N TYR A 641 12.21 -5.03 1.82
CA TYR A 641 13.15 -4.38 2.73
C TYR A 641 12.46 -3.55 3.82
N ALA A 642 11.13 -3.57 3.85
CA ALA A 642 10.38 -2.83 4.86
C ALA A 642 10.62 -3.43 6.25
N THR A 643 10.78 -2.56 7.25
CA THR A 643 10.93 -2.94 8.64
C THR A 643 9.65 -2.65 9.40
N ALA A 644 9.18 -3.62 10.21
CA ALA A 644 8.13 -3.37 11.19
C ALA A 644 8.59 -2.29 12.20
N ARG A 645 7.66 -1.54 12.74
CA ARG A 645 7.90 -0.56 13.81
C ARG A 645 7.12 -0.91 15.05
#